data_3969f1d317f493ef4fd20084473d103c
#
_entry.id   3969f1d317f493ef4fd20084473d103c
#
_cell.length_a   1.000
_cell.length_b   1.000
_cell.length_c   1.000
_cell.angle_alpha   90.00
_cell.angle_beta   90.00
_cell.angle_gamma   90.00
#
_symmetry.space_group_name_H-M   'P 1'
#
loop_
_entity.id
_entity.type
_entity.pdbx_description
1 polymer ?
#
loop_
_entity_poly.entity_id
_entity_poly.type
_entity_poly.pdbx_seq_one_letter_code
_entity_poly.pdbx_strand_id
1 'polypeptide(L)'
;MKRTALAVLMLPAFAHADWSSPGFNAFSAEGTGVFTSRATLAKGTRPLTLSFDNACWQPTGAIKLNEMLSLKPCEGTPPQWRLFRDGVYQMRIDTRSGTPTLMLTVQSAAPQPVANVTRQCPVWDGKPLTIDVVNTFPEGTVVRDFYSKQTATVQNGKVILQPAANSNGLLLLERAETDKPAPFSWQNATVYFVLTDRFVNGDPTNDNSYGRHKDGMQEIGTFHGGDLKGLTSKLDYLQQLGVNALWISSPLEQIHGWVGGGTKGDFPHYAYHGYYTQDWTKLDANMGSEDDLRQLVDDAHRRGIRVLFDIVMNHAGYATLADMQEYQFGALYLQGDELKKTLGERWTDWKPGAGQSWHSFNDYINFSDKAAWEKWWGKKWIRTDIGDYDNPGFDDLTMSLAFLPDLKTESKIPSGLPNFYQHKPDTNAKVMTNFTPRDYLTHWLSQWVRDYGIDGFRVDTAKHVEPEAWQQLKNQASQALAAWKAANPDKKLDNAPFWMTGESWGHGVMQSDYYRHGFDAMINFDYQEQAAKAVDCLADMDLTWQQMAEKLQSFNVLSYLSSHDTRLFREGGQRAAELLLLAPGSVQIYYGDESERPFGPTGSDPLQGTRSDMNWQDVTGKQALTVAHWQLLGQFRARHPAVGEGKQTTLSMKEGYGFVREHKGDKVMVVWAGNQ
;
A
#
# COMPACT_ATOMS: atom_id res chain seq x y z
N MET A 1 -55.23 -1.32 11.54
CA MET A 1 -54.11 -0.46 11.12
C MET A 1 -52.94 -1.36 10.82
N LYS A 2 -52.65 -1.62 9.57
CA LYS A 2 -51.57 -2.48 9.12
C LYS A 2 -50.30 -1.64 9.15
N ARG A 3 -49.33 -1.96 10.03
CA ARG A 3 -48.01 -1.43 9.94
C ARG A 3 -47.26 -2.21 8.85
N THR A 4 -47.01 -1.53 7.76
CA THR A 4 -46.14 -2.02 6.71
C THR A 4 -44.69 -1.93 7.26
N ALA A 5 -44.11 -3.05 7.53
CA ALA A 5 -42.68 -3.13 7.85
C ALA A 5 -41.91 -2.77 6.56
N LEU A 6 -41.22 -1.65 6.59
CA LEU A 6 -40.23 -1.32 5.59
C LEU A 6 -39.06 -2.30 5.83
N ALA A 7 -38.96 -3.32 5.01
CA ALA A 7 -37.81 -4.16 4.93
C ALA A 7 -36.66 -3.30 4.39
N VAL A 8 -35.74 -2.87 5.27
CA VAL A 8 -34.44 -2.38 4.87
C VAL A 8 -33.73 -3.58 4.25
N LEU A 9 -33.70 -3.61 2.94
CA LEU A 9 -32.82 -4.52 2.21
C LEU A 9 -31.38 -4.17 2.60
N MET A 10 -30.80 -4.93 3.53
CA MET A 10 -29.36 -4.99 3.70
C MET A 10 -28.81 -5.62 2.42
N LEU A 11 -28.32 -4.79 1.51
CA LEU A 11 -27.52 -5.24 0.37
C LEU A 11 -26.24 -5.86 0.93
N PRO A 12 -25.84 -7.05 0.46
CA PRO A 12 -24.60 -7.66 0.90
C PRO A 12 -23.44 -6.72 0.58
N ALA A 13 -22.59 -6.51 1.57
CA ALA A 13 -21.33 -5.82 1.41
C ALA A 13 -20.52 -6.50 0.30
N PHE A 14 -20.13 -5.77 -0.73
CA PHE A 14 -19.36 -6.22 -1.90
C PHE A 14 -20.15 -6.65 -3.15
N ALA A 15 -21.34 -6.12 -3.37
CA ALA A 15 -21.86 -6.13 -4.73
C ALA A 15 -20.93 -5.28 -5.62
N HIS A 16 -20.56 -5.79 -6.80
CA HIS A 16 -20.03 -4.92 -7.84
C HIS A 16 -20.95 -3.71 -7.94
N ALA A 17 -20.36 -2.52 -7.91
CA ALA A 17 -21.17 -1.32 -8.06
C ALA A 17 -21.75 -1.35 -9.47
N ASP A 18 -23.05 -1.57 -9.58
CA ASP A 18 -23.75 -1.44 -10.85
C ASP A 18 -23.95 0.04 -11.24
N TRP A 19 -23.22 0.93 -10.53
CA TRP A 19 -23.15 2.34 -10.88
C TRP A 19 -22.26 2.55 -12.11
N SER A 20 -22.74 3.36 -13.02
CA SER A 20 -21.97 3.83 -14.16
C SER A 20 -22.26 5.29 -14.45
N SER A 21 -21.31 5.99 -15.05
CA SER A 21 -21.47 7.37 -15.52
C SER A 21 -20.65 7.57 -16.79
N PRO A 22 -21.19 8.23 -17.82
CA PRO A 22 -20.46 8.47 -19.06
C PRO A 22 -19.13 9.19 -18.83
N GLY A 23 -18.05 8.62 -19.34
CA GLY A 23 -16.71 9.19 -19.25
C GLY A 23 -15.94 8.82 -17.98
N PHE A 24 -16.55 8.11 -17.03
CA PHE A 24 -15.88 7.56 -15.85
C PHE A 24 -15.58 6.07 -16.04
N ASN A 25 -14.52 5.61 -15.40
CA ASN A 25 -14.20 4.19 -15.33
C ASN A 25 -15.29 3.42 -14.57
N ALA A 26 -15.18 2.10 -14.54
CA ALA A 26 -16.06 1.29 -13.70
C ALA A 26 -15.96 1.73 -12.23
N PHE A 27 -17.07 1.79 -11.54
CA PHE A 27 -17.09 2.11 -10.12
C PHE A 27 -16.57 0.93 -9.30
N SER A 28 -15.83 1.23 -8.26
CA SER A 28 -15.39 0.28 -7.25
C SER A 28 -16.01 0.63 -5.90
N ALA A 29 -16.37 -0.38 -5.12
CA ALA A 29 -16.83 -0.16 -3.76
C ALA A 29 -15.66 0.24 -2.85
N GLU A 30 -15.78 1.37 -2.15
CA GLU A 30 -14.85 1.76 -1.07
C GLU A 30 -15.34 1.27 0.30
N GLY A 31 -16.57 0.76 0.34
CA GLY A 31 -17.23 0.26 1.52
C GLY A 31 -18.69 -0.04 1.19
N THR A 32 -19.45 -0.50 2.16
CA THR A 32 -20.86 -0.77 1.93
C THR A 32 -21.60 0.52 1.62
N GLY A 33 -22.25 0.53 0.47
CA GLY A 33 -23.02 1.66 0.00
C GLY A 33 -22.21 2.87 -0.40
N VAL A 34 -20.87 2.76 -0.50
CA VAL A 34 -19.99 3.82 -0.98
C VAL A 34 -19.21 3.32 -2.20
N PHE A 35 -19.33 4.06 -3.29
CA PHE A 35 -18.76 3.69 -4.57
C PHE A 35 -17.95 4.85 -5.15
N THR A 36 -16.80 4.55 -5.74
CA THR A 36 -15.97 5.56 -6.38
C THR A 36 -15.56 5.16 -7.77
N SER A 37 -15.37 6.16 -8.60
CA SER A 37 -14.78 6.02 -9.92
C SER A 37 -13.93 7.23 -10.25
N ARG A 38 -12.99 7.05 -11.17
CA ARG A 38 -12.11 8.10 -11.66
C ARG A 38 -12.19 8.24 -13.16
N ALA A 39 -11.91 9.45 -13.62
CA ALA A 39 -11.80 9.75 -15.05
C ALA A 39 -10.78 10.85 -15.28
N THR A 40 -9.99 10.73 -16.34
CA THR A 40 -9.23 11.84 -16.87
C THR A 40 -10.14 12.59 -17.84
N LEU A 41 -10.51 13.81 -17.47
CA LEU A 41 -11.46 14.62 -18.22
C LEU A 41 -10.83 15.95 -18.66
N ALA A 42 -11.09 16.31 -19.91
CA ALA A 42 -10.72 17.61 -20.42
C ALA A 42 -11.68 18.71 -19.93
N LYS A 43 -11.19 19.95 -19.85
CA LYS A 43 -12.04 21.13 -19.61
C LYS A 43 -13.20 21.18 -20.61
N GLY A 44 -14.34 21.67 -20.18
CA GLY A 44 -15.52 21.75 -21.01
C GLY A 44 -16.80 21.57 -20.23
N THR A 45 -17.92 21.63 -20.91
CA THR A 45 -19.26 21.40 -20.32
C THR A 45 -19.80 20.07 -20.83
N ARG A 46 -20.32 19.27 -19.94
CA ARG A 46 -20.89 17.95 -20.24
C ARG A 46 -22.09 17.62 -19.36
N PRO A 47 -23.05 16.85 -19.84
CA PRO A 47 -24.15 16.38 -19.01
C PRO A 47 -23.62 15.39 -17.96
N LEU A 48 -24.19 15.39 -16.78
CA LEU A 48 -23.90 14.42 -15.74
C LEU A 48 -25.14 13.59 -15.43
N THR A 49 -25.06 12.34 -15.78
CA THR A 49 -26.03 11.30 -15.44
C THR A 49 -25.31 10.08 -14.90
N LEU A 50 -26.01 9.33 -14.06
CA LEU A 50 -25.55 8.06 -13.52
C LEU A 50 -26.58 6.99 -13.85
N SER A 51 -26.15 5.77 -13.98
CA SER A 51 -27.01 4.61 -14.10
C SER A 51 -26.72 3.64 -12.95
N PHE A 52 -27.76 3.13 -12.34
CA PHE A 52 -27.70 2.07 -11.36
C PHE A 52 -28.86 1.10 -11.62
N ASP A 53 -28.56 -0.15 -11.85
CA ASP A 53 -29.54 -1.22 -12.11
C ASP A 53 -30.54 -0.86 -13.25
N ASN A 54 -29.98 -0.27 -14.33
CA ASN A 54 -30.72 0.27 -15.47
C ASN A 54 -31.64 1.48 -15.15
N ALA A 55 -31.63 1.98 -13.93
CA ALA A 55 -32.32 3.22 -13.57
C ALA A 55 -31.38 4.42 -13.76
N CYS A 56 -31.88 5.50 -14.34
CA CYS A 56 -31.11 6.73 -14.51
C CYS A 56 -31.27 7.66 -13.30
N TRP A 57 -30.15 8.22 -12.85
CA TRP A 57 -30.06 9.15 -11.73
C TRP A 57 -29.35 10.44 -12.14
N GLN A 58 -29.74 11.55 -11.54
CA GLN A 58 -29.14 12.86 -11.80
C GLN A 58 -29.05 13.70 -10.52
N PRO A 59 -28.06 14.61 -10.40
CA PRO A 59 -27.98 15.54 -9.28
C PRO A 59 -29.19 16.46 -9.17
N THR A 60 -29.57 16.81 -7.94
CA THR A 60 -30.72 17.68 -7.65
C THR A 60 -30.43 19.18 -7.83
N GLY A 61 -29.17 19.58 -7.97
CA GLY A 61 -28.74 20.96 -8.06
C GLY A 61 -27.54 21.18 -8.95
N ALA A 62 -27.02 22.40 -8.95
CA ALA A 62 -25.81 22.79 -9.68
C ALA A 62 -24.59 22.01 -9.15
N ILE A 63 -23.79 21.48 -10.07
CA ILE A 63 -22.67 20.61 -9.73
C ILE A 63 -21.46 21.47 -9.41
N LYS A 64 -20.96 21.37 -8.18
CA LYS A 64 -19.74 22.00 -7.70
C LYS A 64 -18.79 20.95 -7.15
N LEU A 65 -17.49 21.21 -7.28
CA LEU A 65 -16.47 20.34 -6.71
C LEU A 65 -16.47 20.42 -5.18
N ASN A 66 -16.24 19.27 -4.55
CA ASN A 66 -16.19 19.10 -3.08
C ASN A 66 -17.50 19.41 -2.34
N GLU A 67 -18.61 19.55 -3.06
CA GLU A 67 -19.93 19.65 -2.46
C GLU A 67 -20.71 18.35 -2.66
N MET A 68 -21.45 17.96 -1.63
CA MET A 68 -22.32 16.78 -1.68
C MET A 68 -23.68 17.16 -2.25
N LEU A 69 -24.14 16.41 -3.24
CA LEU A 69 -25.40 16.62 -3.91
C LEU A 69 -26.28 15.38 -3.79
N SER A 70 -27.55 15.55 -3.46
CA SER A 70 -28.49 14.45 -3.53
C SER A 70 -28.77 14.06 -4.97
N LEU A 71 -28.99 12.78 -5.21
CA LEU A 71 -29.41 12.25 -6.50
C LEU A 71 -30.92 12.02 -6.50
N LYS A 72 -31.52 12.20 -7.66
CA LYS A 72 -32.91 11.88 -7.94
C LYS A 72 -33.04 11.09 -9.26
N PRO A 73 -34.12 10.37 -9.49
CA PRO A 73 -34.38 9.80 -10.79
C PRO A 73 -34.34 10.86 -11.90
N CYS A 74 -33.85 10.47 -13.09
CA CYS A 74 -33.70 11.41 -14.20
C CYS A 74 -35.06 11.96 -14.64
N GLU A 75 -35.12 13.29 -14.76
CA GLU A 75 -36.29 14.04 -15.27
C GLU A 75 -35.77 15.19 -16.13
N GLY A 76 -36.31 15.31 -17.34
CA GLY A 76 -35.98 16.39 -18.25
C GLY A 76 -34.54 16.40 -18.76
N THR A 77 -33.98 17.60 -18.97
CA THR A 77 -32.61 17.75 -19.44
C THR A 77 -31.61 17.51 -18.28
N PRO A 78 -30.59 16.68 -18.47
CA PRO A 78 -29.59 16.42 -17.43
C PRO A 78 -28.85 17.69 -17.02
N PRO A 79 -28.52 17.85 -15.72
CA PRO A 79 -27.69 18.94 -15.26
C PRO A 79 -26.36 18.97 -16.01
N GLN A 80 -25.89 20.17 -16.34
CA GLN A 80 -24.63 20.36 -17.02
C GLN A 80 -23.53 20.58 -15.99
N TRP A 81 -22.42 19.87 -16.15
CA TRP A 81 -21.24 20.03 -15.35
C TRP A 81 -20.14 20.75 -16.15
N ARG A 82 -19.67 21.89 -15.62
CA ARG A 82 -18.61 22.66 -16.24
C ARG A 82 -17.28 22.41 -15.56
N LEU A 83 -16.34 21.82 -16.31
CA LEU A 83 -14.96 21.62 -15.90
C LEU A 83 -14.10 22.79 -16.35
N PHE A 84 -13.43 23.45 -15.41
CA PHE A 84 -12.62 24.64 -15.69
C PHE A 84 -11.20 24.30 -16.10
N ARG A 85 -10.75 23.06 -15.86
CA ARG A 85 -9.40 22.59 -16.22
C ARG A 85 -9.42 21.10 -16.55
N ASP A 86 -8.40 20.69 -17.32
CA ASP A 86 -8.12 19.28 -17.50
C ASP A 86 -7.66 18.67 -16.17
N GLY A 87 -8.05 17.45 -15.88
CA GLY A 87 -7.69 16.82 -14.60
C GLY A 87 -8.15 15.40 -14.46
N VAL A 88 -7.65 14.75 -13.42
CA VAL A 88 -8.23 13.50 -12.93
C VAL A 88 -9.30 13.83 -11.90
N TYR A 89 -10.52 13.47 -12.22
CA TYR A 89 -11.69 13.69 -11.38
C TYR A 89 -12.10 12.38 -10.73
N GLN A 90 -12.46 12.44 -9.47
CA GLN A 90 -13.05 11.32 -8.74
C GLN A 90 -14.50 11.62 -8.46
N MET A 91 -15.35 10.66 -8.77
CA MET A 91 -16.77 10.66 -8.43
C MET A 91 -16.97 9.67 -7.27
N ARG A 92 -17.63 10.12 -6.23
CA ARG A 92 -18.01 9.30 -5.07
C ARG A 92 -19.53 9.31 -4.91
N ILE A 93 -20.12 8.12 -4.85
CA ILE A 93 -21.54 7.93 -4.62
C ILE A 93 -21.72 7.28 -3.26
N ASP A 94 -22.65 7.79 -2.47
CA ASP A 94 -22.98 7.26 -1.16
C ASP A 94 -24.49 6.97 -1.08
N THR A 95 -24.83 5.73 -0.80
CA THR A 95 -26.23 5.26 -0.77
C THR A 95 -26.72 4.94 0.65
N ARG A 96 -25.90 5.18 1.67
CA ARG A 96 -26.21 4.78 3.05
C ARG A 96 -27.37 5.55 3.68
N SER A 97 -27.63 6.76 3.25
CA SER A 97 -28.69 7.61 3.80
C SER A 97 -30.09 7.35 3.24
N GLY A 98 -30.26 6.32 2.40
CA GLY A 98 -31.54 6.02 1.73
C GLY A 98 -31.82 6.85 0.48
N THR A 99 -31.26 8.06 0.38
CA THR A 99 -31.20 8.86 -0.86
C THR A 99 -29.77 8.90 -1.32
N PRO A 100 -29.45 8.40 -2.51
CA PRO A 100 -28.06 8.44 -2.99
C PRO A 100 -27.56 9.87 -3.09
N THR A 101 -26.31 10.07 -2.70
CA THR A 101 -25.59 11.35 -2.82
C THR A 101 -24.36 11.21 -3.69
N LEU A 102 -23.94 12.30 -4.29
CA LEU A 102 -22.80 12.42 -5.19
C LEU A 102 -21.84 13.49 -4.70
N MET A 103 -20.56 13.22 -4.72
CA MET A 103 -19.50 14.20 -4.55
C MET A 103 -18.47 14.05 -5.68
N LEU A 104 -18.06 15.17 -6.25
CA LEU A 104 -17.02 15.23 -7.26
C LEU A 104 -15.82 15.98 -6.72
N THR A 105 -14.64 15.37 -6.83
CA THR A 105 -13.38 15.96 -6.41
C THR A 105 -12.39 15.94 -7.56
N VAL A 106 -11.48 16.92 -7.59
CA VAL A 106 -10.33 16.91 -8.48
C VAL A 106 -9.16 16.29 -7.72
N GLN A 107 -8.57 15.23 -8.27
CA GLN A 107 -7.47 14.48 -7.64
C GLN A 107 -6.10 15.00 -8.06
N SER A 108 -5.93 15.31 -9.33
CA SER A 108 -4.69 15.88 -9.88
C SER A 108 -4.99 16.69 -11.12
N ALA A 109 -4.06 17.55 -11.53
CA ALA A 109 -4.09 18.08 -12.88
C ALA A 109 -3.91 16.91 -13.86
N ALA A 110 -4.66 16.92 -14.98
CA ALA A 110 -4.38 15.96 -16.04
C ALA A 110 -2.92 16.12 -16.47
N PRO A 111 -2.22 15.02 -16.75
CA PRO A 111 -0.96 15.12 -17.47
C PRO A 111 -1.23 15.98 -18.72
N GLN A 112 -0.40 16.99 -18.96
CA GLN A 112 -0.47 17.73 -20.21
C GLN A 112 -0.44 16.70 -21.33
N PRO A 113 -1.31 16.79 -22.35
CA PRO A 113 -1.20 15.89 -23.48
C PRO A 113 0.19 16.11 -24.07
N VAL A 114 1.07 15.16 -23.82
CA VAL A 114 2.35 15.09 -24.50
C VAL A 114 1.96 14.94 -25.97
N ALA A 115 2.37 15.88 -26.80
CA ALA A 115 2.24 15.70 -28.24
C ALA A 115 2.75 14.28 -28.52
N ASN A 116 1.92 13.44 -29.15
CA ASN A 116 2.31 12.12 -29.61
C ASN A 116 3.45 12.28 -30.61
N VAL A 117 4.65 12.51 -30.10
CA VAL A 117 5.86 12.25 -30.85
C VAL A 117 5.94 10.73 -30.83
N THR A 118 5.53 10.11 -31.92
CA THR A 118 5.84 8.71 -32.20
C THR A 118 7.36 8.61 -32.25
N ARG A 119 8.00 8.47 -31.07
CA ARG A 119 9.40 8.10 -31.00
C ARG A 119 9.46 6.64 -31.47
N GLN A 120 10.12 6.41 -32.59
CA GLN A 120 10.50 5.06 -32.95
C GLN A 120 11.42 4.56 -31.84
N CYS A 121 11.04 3.45 -31.20
CA CYS A 121 11.86 2.83 -30.20
C CYS A 121 13.19 2.39 -30.86
N PRO A 122 14.36 2.69 -30.24
CA PRO A 122 15.64 2.30 -30.81
C PRO A 122 15.72 0.79 -31.02
N VAL A 123 16.35 0.39 -32.13
CA VAL A 123 16.62 -1.02 -32.46
C VAL A 123 18.12 -1.23 -32.37
N TRP A 124 18.52 -2.19 -31.53
CA TRP A 124 19.93 -2.53 -31.36
C TRP A 124 20.32 -3.67 -32.33
N ASP A 125 21.45 -3.47 -33.03
CA ASP A 125 21.99 -4.43 -34.01
C ASP A 125 22.99 -5.43 -33.42
N GLY A 126 23.12 -5.45 -32.09
CA GLY A 126 24.02 -6.37 -31.36
C GLY A 126 25.48 -5.92 -31.34
N LYS A 127 25.81 -4.72 -31.86
CA LYS A 127 27.20 -4.21 -31.88
C LYS A 127 27.51 -3.34 -30.67
N PRO A 128 28.83 -3.13 -30.38
CA PRO A 128 29.26 -2.14 -29.39
C PRO A 128 28.75 -0.74 -29.73
N LEU A 129 28.38 0.00 -28.68
CA LEU A 129 27.98 1.41 -28.79
C LEU A 129 29.17 2.33 -28.55
N THR A 130 29.24 3.39 -29.37
CA THR A 130 30.12 4.53 -29.10
C THR A 130 29.32 5.61 -28.37
N ILE A 131 29.71 5.88 -27.15
CA ILE A 131 28.97 6.75 -26.21
C ILE A 131 29.77 8.01 -25.97
N ASP A 132 29.17 9.17 -26.19
CA ASP A 132 29.72 10.46 -25.82
C ASP A 132 29.56 10.67 -24.31
N VAL A 133 30.66 10.81 -23.61
CA VAL A 133 30.70 10.93 -22.15
C VAL A 133 31.41 12.21 -21.68
N VAL A 134 31.79 13.09 -22.60
CA VAL A 134 32.65 14.25 -22.35
C VAL A 134 32.17 15.14 -21.21
N ASN A 135 30.86 15.32 -21.09
CA ASN A 135 30.25 16.19 -20.08
C ASN A 135 30.05 15.47 -18.72
N THR A 136 30.27 14.18 -18.68
CA THR A 136 30.03 13.35 -17.47
C THR A 136 31.33 12.79 -16.91
N PHE A 137 32.15 12.19 -17.78
CA PHE A 137 33.42 11.59 -17.41
C PHE A 137 34.58 12.25 -18.15
N PRO A 138 35.51 12.90 -17.45
CA PRO A 138 36.65 13.57 -18.07
C PRO A 138 37.54 12.62 -18.88
N GLU A 139 38.28 13.20 -19.83
CA GLU A 139 39.28 12.51 -20.62
C GLU A 139 40.24 11.71 -19.71
N GLY A 140 40.55 10.48 -20.10
CA GLY A 140 41.41 9.59 -19.35
C GLY A 140 40.76 8.85 -18.17
N THR A 141 39.47 9.15 -17.83
CA THR A 141 38.73 8.43 -16.81
C THR A 141 38.48 6.99 -17.26
N VAL A 142 38.65 6.03 -16.36
CA VAL A 142 38.22 4.65 -16.57
C VAL A 142 36.77 4.53 -16.18
N VAL A 143 35.89 4.26 -17.16
CA VAL A 143 34.46 4.07 -16.99
C VAL A 143 34.18 2.58 -16.96
N ARG A 144 33.32 2.15 -16.03
CA ARG A 144 32.88 0.77 -15.88
C ARG A 144 31.39 0.64 -16.19
N ASP A 145 31.02 -0.37 -16.97
CA ASP A 145 29.65 -0.85 -16.96
C ASP A 145 29.45 -1.73 -15.71
N PHE A 146 28.64 -1.24 -14.76
CA PHE A 146 28.38 -1.99 -13.52
C PHE A 146 27.75 -3.35 -13.81
N TYR A 147 26.95 -3.46 -14.88
CA TYR A 147 26.25 -4.69 -15.22
C TYR A 147 27.22 -5.82 -15.61
N SER A 148 28.07 -5.56 -16.60
CA SER A 148 29.01 -6.57 -17.17
C SER A 148 30.40 -6.53 -16.53
N LYS A 149 30.73 -5.46 -15.77
CA LYS A 149 32.10 -5.16 -15.26
C LYS A 149 33.11 -4.79 -16.34
N GLN A 150 32.71 -4.67 -17.59
CA GLN A 150 33.58 -4.14 -18.64
C GLN A 150 34.01 -2.72 -18.33
N THR A 151 35.26 -2.40 -18.67
CA THR A 151 35.81 -1.05 -18.52
C THR A 151 36.30 -0.50 -19.86
N ALA A 152 36.21 0.83 -19.99
CA ALA A 152 36.79 1.57 -21.12
C ALA A 152 37.36 2.89 -20.61
N THR A 153 38.49 3.30 -21.15
CA THR A 153 39.10 4.61 -20.84
C THR A 153 38.52 5.65 -21.80
N VAL A 154 38.13 6.80 -21.25
CA VAL A 154 37.61 7.93 -22.07
C VAL A 154 38.71 8.43 -22.99
N GLN A 155 38.49 8.39 -24.30
CA GLN A 155 39.38 8.88 -25.34
C GLN A 155 38.58 9.74 -26.32
N ASN A 156 39.03 10.96 -26.54
CA ASN A 156 38.34 11.95 -27.36
C ASN A 156 36.89 12.19 -26.90
N GLY A 157 36.67 12.17 -25.58
CA GLY A 157 35.36 12.36 -24.95
C GLY A 157 34.40 11.20 -25.12
N LYS A 158 34.87 10.02 -25.55
CA LYS A 158 34.01 8.86 -25.84
C LYS A 158 34.52 7.59 -25.20
N VAL A 159 33.58 6.63 -25.00
CA VAL A 159 33.88 5.24 -24.67
C VAL A 159 33.16 4.30 -25.65
N ILE A 160 33.70 3.11 -25.85
CA ILE A 160 33.09 2.05 -26.63
C ILE A 160 32.84 0.86 -25.70
N LEU A 161 31.57 0.50 -25.55
CA LEU A 161 31.13 -0.60 -24.68
C LEU A 161 30.01 -1.40 -25.35
N GLN A 162 29.95 -2.68 -25.01
CA GLN A 162 28.90 -3.56 -25.50
C GLN A 162 28.04 -4.03 -24.33
N PRO A 163 26.70 -3.87 -24.42
CA PRO A 163 25.79 -4.45 -23.44
C PRO A 163 25.99 -5.96 -23.29
N ALA A 164 25.93 -6.45 -22.07
CA ALA A 164 25.95 -7.90 -21.83
C ALA A 164 24.71 -8.57 -22.44
N ALA A 165 24.84 -9.82 -22.87
CA ALA A 165 23.76 -10.55 -23.53
C ALA A 165 22.49 -10.66 -22.69
N ASN A 166 22.62 -10.69 -21.37
CA ASN A 166 21.50 -10.81 -20.43
C ASN A 166 21.07 -9.47 -19.78
N SER A 167 21.61 -8.34 -20.27
CA SER A 167 21.34 -7.01 -19.70
C SER A 167 20.10 -6.34 -20.27
N ASN A 168 19.42 -6.97 -21.20
CA ASN A 168 18.30 -6.39 -21.94
C ASN A 168 18.68 -5.08 -22.68
N GLY A 169 19.92 -5.02 -23.18
CA GLY A 169 20.48 -3.87 -23.89
C GLY A 169 20.98 -2.73 -22.99
N LEU A 170 21.06 -2.92 -21.68
CA LEU A 170 21.49 -1.88 -20.72
C LEU A 170 23.01 -1.83 -20.55
N LEU A 171 23.48 -0.60 -20.36
CA LEU A 171 24.76 -0.26 -19.79
C LEU A 171 24.54 0.68 -18.60
N LEU A 172 25.12 0.35 -17.47
CA LEU A 172 25.04 1.12 -16.22
C LEU A 172 26.42 1.68 -15.90
N LEU A 173 26.69 2.91 -16.36
CA LEU A 173 28.03 3.47 -16.39
C LEU A 173 28.34 4.24 -15.11
N GLU A 174 29.51 3.92 -14.53
CA GLU A 174 30.08 4.56 -13.37
C GLU A 174 31.61 4.75 -13.53
N ARG A 175 32.23 5.57 -12.67
CA ARG A 175 33.70 5.55 -12.55
C ARG A 175 34.17 4.22 -11.99
N ALA A 176 35.20 3.62 -12.57
CA ALA A 176 35.73 2.34 -12.12
C ALA A 176 36.27 2.37 -10.70
N GLU A 177 36.69 3.52 -10.21
CA GLU A 177 37.25 3.73 -8.89
C GLU A 177 36.19 3.87 -7.78
N THR A 178 34.91 3.78 -8.09
CA THR A 178 33.82 4.02 -7.13
C THR A 178 33.54 2.76 -6.32
N ASP A 179 34.39 2.41 -5.37
CA ASP A 179 34.19 1.23 -4.51
C ASP A 179 33.71 1.57 -3.08
N LYS A 180 33.42 2.85 -2.81
CA LYS A 180 32.90 3.25 -1.50
C LYS A 180 31.38 3.14 -1.45
N PRO A 181 30.81 2.51 -0.38
CA PRO A 181 29.37 2.54 -0.16
C PRO A 181 28.90 3.99 -0.09
N ALA A 182 27.85 4.32 -0.84
CA ALA A 182 27.21 5.61 -0.73
C ALA A 182 26.45 5.71 0.60
N PRO A 183 26.37 6.90 1.23
CA PRO A 183 25.51 7.09 2.38
C PRO A 183 24.04 6.86 1.97
N PHE A 184 23.27 6.26 2.87
CA PHE A 184 21.85 6.03 2.66
C PHE A 184 21.09 7.36 2.55
N SER A 185 20.12 7.39 1.65
CA SER A 185 19.12 8.45 1.55
C SER A 185 17.74 7.84 1.31
N TRP A 186 16.74 8.32 2.03
CA TRP A 186 15.36 7.88 1.80
C TRP A 186 14.87 8.18 0.39
N GLN A 187 15.33 9.25 -0.22
CA GLN A 187 14.95 9.59 -1.61
C GLN A 187 15.52 8.62 -2.64
N ASN A 188 16.54 7.85 -2.28
CA ASN A 188 17.12 6.80 -3.11
C ASN A 188 16.78 5.39 -2.58
N ALA A 189 15.91 5.28 -1.60
CA ALA A 189 15.61 4.02 -0.96
C ALA A 189 14.95 3.01 -1.91
N THR A 190 15.33 1.77 -1.77
CA THR A 190 14.63 0.62 -2.33
C THR A 190 13.91 -0.09 -1.18
N VAL A 191 12.61 0.12 -1.12
CA VAL A 191 11.73 -0.46 -0.11
C VAL A 191 11.17 -1.77 -0.64
N TYR A 192 11.29 -2.84 0.13
CA TYR A 192 10.67 -4.11 -0.18
C TYR A 192 9.42 -4.28 0.68
N PHE A 193 8.26 -4.30 0.05
CA PHE A 193 6.99 -4.52 0.73
C PHE A 193 6.60 -5.99 0.71
N VAL A 194 6.38 -6.55 1.88
CA VAL A 194 6.05 -7.97 2.05
C VAL A 194 4.80 -8.15 2.91
N LEU A 195 3.89 -8.99 2.45
CA LEU A 195 2.90 -9.61 3.32
C LEU A 195 3.61 -10.76 4.05
N THR A 196 3.87 -10.56 5.33
CA THR A 196 4.68 -11.49 6.13
C THR A 196 4.13 -12.91 6.08
N ASP A 197 2.81 -13.03 6.18
CA ASP A 197 2.10 -14.32 6.11
C ASP A 197 2.37 -15.11 4.81
N ARG A 198 2.65 -14.41 3.71
CA ARG A 198 2.77 -14.98 2.36
C ARG A 198 4.22 -15.21 1.92
N PHE A 199 5.19 -14.98 2.80
CA PHE A 199 6.60 -14.96 2.43
C PHE A 199 7.34 -16.24 2.78
N VAL A 200 7.63 -16.49 4.05
CA VAL A 200 8.31 -17.70 4.53
C VAL A 200 7.77 -18.09 5.90
N ASN A 201 7.38 -19.37 6.04
CA ASN A 201 7.08 -19.98 7.34
C ASN A 201 8.38 -20.39 8.03
N GLY A 202 8.83 -19.61 8.99
CA GLY A 202 10.05 -19.90 9.76
C GLY A 202 9.81 -20.69 11.03
N ASP A 203 8.57 -20.70 11.53
CA ASP A 203 8.18 -21.40 12.77
C ASP A 203 6.77 -21.98 12.63
N PRO A 204 6.63 -23.24 12.19
CA PRO A 204 5.32 -23.88 12.04
C PRO A 204 4.51 -24.01 13.34
N THR A 205 5.14 -23.84 14.49
CA THR A 205 4.46 -24.00 15.79
C THR A 205 3.49 -22.84 16.10
N ASN A 206 3.63 -21.71 15.42
CA ASN A 206 2.75 -20.56 15.62
C ASN A 206 1.58 -20.47 14.62
N ASP A 207 1.48 -21.40 13.64
CA ASP A 207 0.54 -21.30 12.52
C ASP A 207 -0.93 -21.27 12.93
N ASN A 208 -1.31 -21.96 14.00
CA ASN A 208 -2.69 -22.08 14.45
C ASN A 208 -2.98 -21.23 15.71
N SER A 209 -2.30 -20.14 15.89
CA SER A 209 -2.49 -19.27 17.04
C SER A 209 -3.93 -18.78 17.15
N TYR A 210 -4.39 -18.59 18.39
CA TYR A 210 -5.77 -18.19 18.74
C TYR A 210 -6.84 -19.20 18.28
N GLY A 211 -6.47 -20.45 18.01
CA GLY A 211 -7.37 -21.44 17.47
C GLY A 211 -7.81 -21.22 16.04
N ARG A 212 -7.12 -20.36 15.29
CA ARG A 212 -7.29 -20.25 13.84
C ARG A 212 -7.03 -21.58 13.17
N HIS A 213 -7.79 -21.90 12.11
CA HIS A 213 -7.61 -23.16 11.41
C HIS A 213 -6.22 -23.23 10.75
N LYS A 214 -5.74 -24.48 10.57
CA LYS A 214 -4.50 -24.73 9.86
C LYS A 214 -4.60 -24.18 8.44
N ASP A 215 -3.57 -23.49 8.05
CA ASP A 215 -3.49 -22.83 6.75
C ASP A 215 -3.16 -23.82 5.65
N GLY A 216 -3.83 -23.65 4.51
CA GLY A 216 -3.45 -24.28 3.24
C GLY A 216 -3.00 -23.21 2.26
N MET A 217 -1.88 -23.46 1.56
CA MET A 217 -1.32 -22.48 0.60
C MET A 217 -2.26 -22.14 -0.57
N GLN A 218 -3.31 -22.92 -0.77
CA GLN A 218 -4.31 -22.70 -1.82
C GLN A 218 -5.62 -22.11 -1.30
N GLU A 219 -5.73 -21.86 -0.01
CA GLU A 219 -6.94 -21.34 0.62
C GLU A 219 -6.97 -19.82 0.57
N ILE A 220 -8.05 -19.28 0.01
CA ILE A 220 -8.25 -17.84 -0.08
C ILE A 220 -8.63 -17.28 1.29
N GLY A 221 -7.97 -16.21 1.71
CA GLY A 221 -8.32 -15.45 2.92
C GLY A 221 -7.84 -16.05 4.22
N THR A 222 -7.14 -17.18 4.23
CA THR A 222 -6.55 -17.77 5.42
C THR A 222 -5.11 -17.31 5.65
N PHE A 223 -4.59 -17.52 6.86
CA PHE A 223 -3.16 -17.43 7.11
C PHE A 223 -2.42 -18.59 6.43
N HIS A 224 -1.24 -18.34 5.88
CA HIS A 224 -0.40 -19.34 5.22
C HIS A 224 0.90 -19.64 5.97
N GLY A 225 1.05 -19.09 7.17
CA GLY A 225 2.10 -19.44 8.11
C GLY A 225 3.38 -18.63 8.01
N GLY A 226 3.51 -17.69 7.09
CA GLY A 226 4.66 -16.78 7.06
C GLY A 226 4.77 -15.95 8.34
N ASP A 227 5.99 -15.72 8.82
CA ASP A 227 6.25 -15.09 10.11
C ASP A 227 7.56 -14.31 10.14
N LEU A 228 7.85 -13.69 11.30
CA LEU A 228 9.04 -12.86 11.50
C LEU A 228 10.33 -13.66 11.38
N LYS A 229 10.37 -14.89 11.86
CA LYS A 229 11.53 -15.79 11.67
C LYS A 229 11.76 -16.08 10.19
N GLY A 230 10.71 -16.28 9.44
CA GLY A 230 10.79 -16.46 8.00
C GLY A 230 11.40 -15.26 7.29
N LEU A 231 11.01 -14.04 7.67
CA LEU A 231 11.62 -12.80 7.15
C LEU A 231 13.11 -12.74 7.47
N THR A 232 13.49 -13.02 8.70
CA THR A 232 14.89 -13.03 9.14
C THR A 232 15.75 -13.98 8.30
N SER A 233 15.21 -15.14 7.93
CA SER A 233 15.90 -16.13 7.10
C SER A 233 16.21 -15.65 5.67
N LYS A 234 15.56 -14.58 5.21
CA LYS A 234 15.69 -14.05 3.84
C LYS A 234 16.37 -12.69 3.76
N LEU A 235 16.93 -12.20 4.84
CA LEU A 235 17.58 -10.88 4.86
C LEU A 235 18.81 -10.83 3.92
N ASP A 236 19.58 -11.91 3.78
CA ASP A 236 20.69 -11.96 2.82
C ASP A 236 20.18 -11.87 1.37
N TYR A 237 19.09 -12.55 1.07
CA TYR A 237 18.43 -12.46 -0.23
C TYR A 237 18.00 -11.01 -0.54
N LEU A 238 17.39 -10.32 0.43
CA LEU A 238 16.97 -8.92 0.29
C LEU A 238 18.15 -7.98 0.12
N GLN A 239 19.22 -8.18 0.87
CA GLN A 239 20.45 -7.40 0.74
C GLN A 239 21.04 -7.53 -0.67
N GLN A 240 21.11 -8.74 -1.22
CA GLN A 240 21.61 -9.00 -2.58
C GLN A 240 20.74 -8.34 -3.65
N LEU A 241 19.43 -8.15 -3.38
CA LEU A 241 18.52 -7.44 -4.25
C LEU A 241 18.69 -5.91 -4.21
N GLY A 242 19.57 -5.41 -3.32
CA GLY A 242 19.79 -3.98 -3.13
C GLY A 242 18.76 -3.32 -2.22
N VAL A 243 17.93 -4.09 -1.55
CA VAL A 243 16.94 -3.59 -0.58
C VAL A 243 17.65 -2.96 0.62
N ASN A 244 17.24 -1.76 0.99
CA ASN A 244 17.74 -1.03 2.15
C ASN A 244 16.66 -0.55 3.11
N ALA A 245 15.40 -0.88 2.83
CA ALA A 245 14.28 -0.75 3.75
C ALA A 245 13.27 -1.88 3.51
N LEU A 246 12.79 -2.48 4.59
CA LEU A 246 11.82 -3.56 4.59
C LEU A 246 10.51 -3.07 5.21
N TRP A 247 9.47 -2.93 4.41
CA TRP A 247 8.12 -2.66 4.87
C TRP A 247 7.38 -3.97 5.07
N ILE A 248 7.10 -4.30 6.33
CA ILE A 248 6.33 -5.50 6.70
C ILE A 248 4.87 -5.15 6.95
N SER A 249 3.97 -6.03 6.53
CA SER A 249 2.56 -5.96 6.94
C SER A 249 2.48 -5.86 8.47
N SER A 250 1.48 -5.15 9.00
CA SER A 250 1.38 -4.94 10.45
C SER A 250 1.52 -6.26 11.21
N PRO A 251 2.52 -6.38 12.10
CA PRO A 251 2.70 -7.59 12.90
C PRO A 251 1.85 -7.58 14.18
N LEU A 252 1.05 -6.53 14.39
CA LEU A 252 0.25 -6.37 15.59
C LEU A 252 -0.93 -7.36 15.62
N GLU A 253 -1.42 -7.63 16.80
CA GLU A 253 -2.50 -8.62 17.00
C GLU A 253 -3.75 -8.21 16.25
N GLN A 254 -4.21 -9.10 15.39
CA GLN A 254 -5.39 -8.94 14.55
C GLN A 254 -6.59 -9.65 15.19
N ILE A 255 -7.79 -9.38 14.69
CA ILE A 255 -8.98 -10.15 15.06
C ILE A 255 -8.68 -11.65 14.98
N HIS A 256 -9.19 -12.44 15.93
CA HIS A 256 -8.88 -13.87 15.98
C HIS A 256 -9.71 -14.69 15.02
N GLY A 257 -10.96 -14.27 14.78
CA GLY A 257 -11.88 -14.95 13.89
C GLY A 257 -11.78 -14.45 12.44
N TRP A 258 -12.80 -14.79 11.69
CA TRP A 258 -12.96 -14.48 10.28
C TRP A 258 -14.25 -13.69 10.02
N VAL A 259 -14.30 -13.03 8.89
CA VAL A 259 -15.50 -12.44 8.29
C VAL A 259 -15.76 -13.06 6.92
N GLY A 260 -16.90 -12.81 6.32
CA GLY A 260 -17.17 -13.26 4.95
C GLY A 260 -16.28 -12.52 3.95
N GLY A 261 -15.61 -13.27 3.08
CA GLY A 261 -14.70 -12.74 2.08
C GLY A 261 -15.35 -12.57 0.72
N GLY A 262 -14.87 -11.56 -0.01
CA GLY A 262 -15.36 -11.24 -1.34
C GLY A 262 -16.79 -10.70 -1.39
N THR A 263 -17.28 -10.43 -2.59
CA THR A 263 -18.64 -9.91 -2.79
C THR A 263 -19.73 -10.97 -2.50
N LYS A 264 -19.37 -12.24 -2.63
CA LYS A 264 -20.29 -13.37 -2.47
C LYS A 264 -20.17 -14.07 -1.12
N GLY A 265 -19.22 -13.71 -0.29
CA GLY A 265 -18.95 -14.47 0.93
C GLY A 265 -18.57 -15.92 0.64
N ASP A 266 -17.77 -16.14 -0.38
CA ASP A 266 -17.40 -17.47 -0.86
C ASP A 266 -16.20 -18.09 -0.14
N PHE A 267 -15.58 -17.36 0.78
CA PHE A 267 -14.51 -17.87 1.63
C PHE A 267 -14.48 -17.19 2.99
N PRO A 268 -13.96 -17.84 4.03
CA PRO A 268 -13.68 -17.17 5.30
C PRO A 268 -12.46 -16.29 5.17
N HIS A 269 -12.58 -15.02 5.58
CA HIS A 269 -11.52 -14.02 5.46
C HIS A 269 -10.94 -13.70 6.83
N TYR A 270 -9.75 -14.21 7.09
CA TYR A 270 -8.93 -13.87 8.25
C TYR A 270 -8.05 -12.65 7.96
N ALA A 271 -7.58 -12.01 9.02
CA ALA A 271 -6.77 -10.79 8.91
C ALA A 271 -5.28 -11.07 8.69
N TYR A 272 -4.93 -11.95 7.77
CA TYR A 272 -3.53 -12.28 7.44
C TYR A 272 -2.75 -11.06 6.92
N HIS A 273 -3.45 -10.07 6.37
CA HIS A 273 -2.90 -8.86 5.76
C HIS A 273 -2.48 -7.77 6.77
N GLY A 274 -2.93 -7.85 8.01
CA GLY A 274 -2.55 -6.90 9.06
C GLY A 274 -3.40 -5.62 9.18
N TYR A 275 -4.55 -5.53 8.51
CA TYR A 275 -5.39 -4.33 8.51
C TYR A 275 -6.60 -4.37 9.45
N TYR A 276 -6.76 -5.44 10.24
CA TYR A 276 -7.87 -5.60 11.18
C TYR A 276 -7.35 -5.73 12.60
N THR A 277 -6.61 -4.72 13.04
CA THR A 277 -5.97 -4.70 14.35
C THR A 277 -6.97 -4.74 15.49
N GLN A 278 -6.70 -5.56 16.49
CA GLN A 278 -7.47 -5.71 17.70
C GLN A 278 -6.73 -5.16 18.93
N ASP A 279 -5.43 -5.40 19.02
CA ASP A 279 -4.60 -4.92 20.11
C ASP A 279 -3.27 -4.35 19.57
N TRP A 280 -3.12 -3.04 19.66
CA TRP A 280 -1.91 -2.32 19.23
C TRP A 280 -0.70 -2.55 20.13
N THR A 281 -0.89 -3.18 21.30
CA THR A 281 0.18 -3.40 22.29
C THR A 281 0.79 -4.81 22.24
N LYS A 282 0.27 -5.67 21.36
CA LYS A 282 0.68 -7.07 21.24
C LYS A 282 1.09 -7.40 19.83
N LEU A 283 2.08 -8.29 19.68
CA LEU A 283 2.31 -8.96 18.41
C LEU A 283 1.23 -10.03 18.19
N ASP A 284 0.82 -10.19 16.93
CA ASP A 284 0.01 -11.34 16.54
C ASP A 284 0.85 -12.62 16.70
N ALA A 285 0.33 -13.60 17.41
CA ALA A 285 1.08 -14.82 17.70
C ALA A 285 1.43 -15.64 16.45
N ASN A 286 0.66 -15.49 15.35
CA ASN A 286 1.04 -16.07 14.05
C ASN A 286 2.29 -15.43 13.45
N MET A 287 2.60 -14.20 13.84
CA MET A 287 3.82 -13.51 13.39
C MET A 287 5.06 -13.93 14.18
N GLY A 288 4.89 -14.36 15.40
CA GLY A 288 5.99 -14.77 16.27
C GLY A 288 6.01 -14.05 17.62
N SER A 289 7.15 -14.12 18.28
CA SER A 289 7.39 -13.50 19.58
C SER A 289 8.07 -12.14 19.47
N GLU A 290 8.14 -11.44 20.61
CA GLU A 290 8.91 -10.19 20.73
C GLU A 290 10.41 -10.42 20.46
N ASP A 291 10.95 -11.58 20.87
CA ASP A 291 12.34 -11.96 20.55
C ASP A 291 12.53 -12.14 19.03
N ASP A 292 11.56 -12.70 18.34
CA ASP A 292 11.60 -12.84 16.88
C ASP A 292 11.60 -11.47 16.20
N LEU A 293 10.85 -10.50 16.70
CA LEU A 293 10.86 -9.13 16.19
C LEU A 293 12.21 -8.45 16.44
N ARG A 294 12.77 -8.57 17.64
CA ARG A 294 14.08 -8.00 17.97
C ARG A 294 15.16 -8.59 17.08
N GLN A 295 15.15 -9.90 16.88
CA GLN A 295 16.09 -10.59 15.99
C GLN A 295 16.00 -10.06 14.55
N LEU A 296 14.79 -9.89 14.04
CA LEU A 296 14.55 -9.35 12.69
C LEU A 296 15.16 -7.94 12.56
N VAL A 297 14.85 -7.05 13.48
CA VAL A 297 15.31 -5.65 13.43
C VAL A 297 16.84 -5.58 13.55
N ASP A 298 17.42 -6.29 14.52
CA ASP A 298 18.88 -6.29 14.73
C ASP A 298 19.61 -6.88 13.51
N ASP A 299 19.12 -7.98 12.95
CA ASP A 299 19.73 -8.63 11.79
C ASP A 299 19.56 -7.81 10.51
N ALA A 300 18.42 -7.14 10.34
CA ALA A 300 18.19 -6.21 9.24
C ALA A 300 19.17 -5.02 9.32
N HIS A 301 19.30 -4.40 10.49
CA HIS A 301 20.21 -3.27 10.69
C HIS A 301 21.66 -3.65 10.41
N ARG A 302 22.11 -4.83 10.83
CA ARG A 302 23.48 -5.32 10.50
C ARG A 302 23.74 -5.43 9.00
N ARG A 303 22.68 -5.57 8.19
CA ARG A 303 22.76 -5.65 6.73
C ARG A 303 22.45 -4.32 6.02
N GLY A 304 22.33 -3.23 6.75
CA GLY A 304 21.97 -1.94 6.18
C GLY A 304 20.52 -1.83 5.75
N ILE A 305 19.62 -2.65 6.32
CA ILE A 305 18.19 -2.67 6.00
C ILE A 305 17.39 -2.07 7.16
N ARG A 306 16.64 -1.02 6.89
CA ARG A 306 15.71 -0.40 7.83
C ARG A 306 14.39 -1.17 7.86
N VAL A 307 13.69 -1.12 8.96
CA VAL A 307 12.40 -1.82 9.13
C VAL A 307 11.28 -0.81 9.30
N LEU A 308 10.25 -0.94 8.46
CA LEU A 308 9.04 -0.14 8.50
C LEU A 308 7.85 -1.02 8.88
N PHE A 309 7.01 -0.53 9.80
CA PHE A 309 5.70 -1.14 10.06
C PHE A 309 4.62 -0.52 9.19
N ASP A 310 3.78 -1.35 8.61
CA ASP A 310 2.47 -0.91 8.14
C ASP A 310 1.57 -0.67 9.35
N ILE A 311 1.01 0.52 9.46
CA ILE A 311 0.19 0.89 10.61
C ILE A 311 -1.18 1.39 10.20
N VAL A 312 -2.15 1.19 11.09
CA VAL A 312 -3.53 1.63 10.94
C VAL A 312 -3.93 2.42 12.17
N MET A 313 -4.44 3.64 11.98
CA MET A 313 -5.06 4.44 13.04
C MET A 313 -6.52 4.82 12.74
N ASN A 314 -6.95 4.63 11.49
CA ASN A 314 -8.30 5.00 11.07
C ASN A 314 -9.37 4.08 11.67
N HIS A 315 -9.10 2.79 11.74
CA HIS A 315 -10.10 1.79 12.11
C HIS A 315 -9.49 0.64 12.90
N ALA A 316 -10.37 -0.07 13.60
CA ALA A 316 -10.08 -1.36 14.21
C ALA A 316 -10.59 -2.51 13.34
N GLY A 317 -10.29 -3.74 13.70
CA GLY A 317 -10.83 -4.92 13.03
C GLY A 317 -12.31 -5.16 13.29
N TYR A 318 -12.93 -5.95 12.45
CA TYR A 318 -14.33 -6.35 12.60
C TYR A 318 -14.61 -7.12 13.89
N ALA A 319 -15.88 -7.08 14.33
CA ALA A 319 -16.39 -8.04 15.27
C ALA A 319 -16.59 -9.40 14.56
N THR A 320 -15.96 -10.44 15.09
CA THR A 320 -16.13 -11.81 14.61
C THR A 320 -16.82 -12.68 15.67
N LEU A 321 -17.41 -13.78 15.25
CA LEU A 321 -18.01 -14.73 16.21
C LEU A 321 -17.01 -15.22 17.25
N ALA A 322 -15.76 -15.48 16.83
CA ALA A 322 -14.69 -15.90 17.74
C ALA A 322 -14.40 -14.85 18.81
N ASP A 323 -14.25 -13.58 18.39
CA ASP A 323 -13.90 -12.50 19.31
C ASP A 323 -15.06 -12.12 20.23
N MET A 324 -16.30 -12.17 19.72
CA MET A 324 -17.51 -11.97 20.52
C MET A 324 -17.59 -12.99 21.66
N GLN A 325 -17.31 -14.26 21.36
CA GLN A 325 -17.33 -15.33 22.35
C GLN A 325 -16.20 -15.18 23.36
N GLU A 326 -14.99 -14.92 22.89
CA GLU A 326 -13.78 -14.84 23.73
C GLU A 326 -13.81 -13.63 24.66
N TYR A 327 -14.20 -12.47 24.15
CA TYR A 327 -14.15 -11.20 24.88
C TYR A 327 -15.50 -10.71 25.42
N GLN A 328 -16.55 -11.50 25.25
CA GLN A 328 -17.86 -11.28 25.85
C GLN A 328 -18.49 -9.92 25.53
N PHE A 329 -18.50 -9.58 24.24
CA PHE A 329 -19.17 -8.39 23.75
C PHE A 329 -20.17 -8.73 22.64
N GLY A 330 -21.07 -7.78 22.37
CA GLY A 330 -22.11 -7.96 21.36
C GLY A 330 -23.22 -8.91 21.81
N ALA A 331 -24.16 -9.16 20.92
CA ALA A 331 -25.30 -10.01 21.19
C ALA A 331 -25.66 -10.85 19.97
N LEU A 332 -26.18 -12.04 20.22
CA LEU A 332 -26.76 -12.93 19.22
C LEU A 332 -28.27 -13.02 19.41
N TYR A 333 -28.99 -13.26 18.31
CA TYR A 333 -30.41 -13.62 18.38
C TYR A 333 -30.63 -15.03 18.93
N LEU A 334 -29.67 -15.92 18.74
CA LEU A 334 -29.68 -17.30 19.22
C LEU A 334 -29.41 -17.36 20.71
N GLN A 335 -30.15 -18.22 21.44
CA GLN A 335 -29.98 -18.43 22.86
C GLN A 335 -30.15 -19.91 23.21
N GLY A 336 -29.59 -20.33 24.35
CA GLY A 336 -29.76 -21.65 24.92
C GLY A 336 -29.40 -22.80 23.97
N ASP A 337 -30.28 -23.80 23.88
CA ASP A 337 -30.03 -24.98 23.04
C ASP A 337 -29.93 -24.68 21.55
N GLU A 338 -30.68 -23.69 21.09
CA GLU A 338 -30.60 -23.25 19.67
C GLU A 338 -29.24 -22.65 19.32
N LEU A 339 -28.69 -21.84 20.21
CA LEU A 339 -27.33 -21.32 20.09
C LEU A 339 -26.30 -22.43 19.98
N LYS A 340 -26.38 -23.40 20.92
CA LYS A 340 -25.45 -24.52 20.96
C LYS A 340 -25.56 -25.41 19.72
N LYS A 341 -26.80 -25.67 19.27
CA LYS A 341 -27.05 -26.47 18.07
C LYS A 341 -26.52 -25.78 16.78
N THR A 342 -26.66 -24.46 16.68
CA THR A 342 -26.30 -23.71 15.48
C THR A 342 -24.82 -23.38 15.41
N LEU A 343 -24.22 -22.88 16.49
CA LEU A 343 -22.84 -22.41 16.53
C LEU A 343 -21.86 -23.40 17.20
N GLY A 344 -22.36 -24.42 17.91
CA GLY A 344 -21.52 -25.37 18.61
C GLY A 344 -20.83 -24.79 19.85
N GLU A 345 -19.77 -25.46 20.30
CA GLU A 345 -18.96 -25.02 21.43
C GLU A 345 -18.05 -23.84 21.10
N ARG A 346 -17.52 -23.79 19.87
CA ARG A 346 -16.69 -22.72 19.36
C ARG A 346 -17.43 -22.05 18.21
N TRP A 347 -17.83 -20.82 18.39
CA TRP A 347 -18.61 -20.08 17.38
C TRP A 347 -17.83 -19.88 16.07
N THR A 348 -16.52 -19.78 16.14
CA THR A 348 -15.67 -19.65 14.94
C THR A 348 -15.70 -20.90 14.04
N ASP A 349 -16.15 -22.06 14.56
CA ASP A 349 -16.21 -23.31 13.79
C ASP A 349 -17.47 -23.39 12.91
N TRP A 350 -18.37 -22.42 13.04
CA TRP A 350 -19.55 -22.36 12.17
C TRP A 350 -19.16 -22.31 10.69
N LYS A 351 -19.91 -23.03 9.87
CA LYS A 351 -19.77 -23.04 8.41
C LYS A 351 -21.12 -22.82 7.76
N PRO A 352 -21.17 -22.14 6.60
CA PRO A 352 -22.40 -21.95 5.88
C PRO A 352 -23.00 -23.27 5.41
N GLY A 353 -24.31 -23.41 5.59
CA GLY A 353 -25.13 -24.52 5.08
C GLY A 353 -25.69 -24.21 3.70
N ALA A 354 -26.62 -25.06 3.25
CA ALA A 354 -27.31 -24.87 1.97
C ALA A 354 -28.03 -23.51 1.94
N GLY A 355 -27.83 -22.76 0.88
CA GLY A 355 -28.43 -21.43 0.72
C GLY A 355 -27.79 -20.30 1.54
N GLN A 356 -26.70 -20.59 2.25
CA GLN A 356 -25.92 -19.61 3.01
C GLN A 356 -24.58 -19.35 2.37
N SER A 357 -23.96 -18.24 2.73
CA SER A 357 -22.57 -17.89 2.43
C SER A 357 -21.80 -17.60 3.72
N TRP A 358 -20.49 -17.33 3.61
CA TRP A 358 -19.72 -16.92 4.79
C TRP A 358 -20.17 -15.56 5.35
N HIS A 359 -20.90 -14.74 4.57
CA HIS A 359 -21.55 -13.53 5.10
C HIS A 359 -22.74 -13.84 6.02
N SER A 360 -23.33 -15.02 5.89
CA SER A 360 -24.57 -15.37 6.62
C SER A 360 -24.41 -15.46 8.13
N PHE A 361 -23.18 -15.50 8.65
CA PHE A 361 -22.96 -15.40 10.10
C PHE A 361 -23.53 -14.11 10.69
N ASN A 362 -23.59 -13.04 9.92
CA ASN A 362 -24.17 -11.77 10.35
C ASN A 362 -25.67 -11.87 10.70
N ASP A 363 -26.39 -12.84 10.14
CA ASP A 363 -27.80 -13.05 10.39
C ASP A 363 -28.07 -13.47 11.86
N TYR A 364 -27.09 -14.04 12.52
CA TYR A 364 -27.19 -14.43 13.93
C TYR A 364 -26.90 -13.30 14.91
N ILE A 365 -26.32 -12.20 14.43
CA ILE A 365 -25.83 -11.10 15.28
C ILE A 365 -26.92 -10.06 15.45
N ASN A 366 -27.24 -9.73 16.70
CA ASN A 366 -28.11 -8.61 17.04
C ASN A 366 -27.28 -7.32 17.15
N PHE A 367 -27.17 -6.60 16.06
CA PHE A 367 -26.47 -5.31 16.03
C PHE A 367 -27.22 -4.18 16.74
N SER A 368 -28.46 -4.40 17.16
CA SER A 368 -29.30 -3.38 17.81
C SER A 368 -29.23 -3.40 19.34
N ASP A 369 -28.54 -4.35 19.93
CA ASP A 369 -28.35 -4.42 21.39
C ASP A 369 -27.23 -3.47 21.83
N LYS A 370 -27.60 -2.22 22.12
CA LYS A 370 -26.67 -1.14 22.44
C LYS A 370 -25.79 -1.43 23.65
N ALA A 371 -26.37 -2.00 24.70
CA ALA A 371 -25.62 -2.32 25.93
C ALA A 371 -24.59 -3.42 25.69
N ALA A 372 -24.92 -4.41 24.88
CA ALA A 372 -24.00 -5.50 24.54
C ALA A 372 -22.82 -5.01 23.69
N TRP A 373 -23.08 -4.10 22.74
CA TRP A 373 -22.02 -3.56 21.89
C TRP A 373 -21.16 -2.52 22.58
N GLU A 374 -21.70 -1.78 23.57
CA GLU A 374 -20.88 -0.89 24.41
C GLU A 374 -19.75 -1.64 25.12
N LYS A 375 -19.91 -2.93 25.39
CA LYS A 375 -18.87 -3.78 25.99
C LYS A 375 -17.67 -4.04 25.08
N TRP A 376 -17.75 -3.73 23.81
CA TRP A 376 -16.66 -3.84 22.85
C TRP A 376 -15.73 -2.62 22.94
N TRP A 377 -15.63 -1.82 21.89
CA TRP A 377 -14.83 -0.59 21.92
C TRP A 377 -15.42 0.49 22.82
N GLY A 378 -16.74 0.66 22.73
CA GLY A 378 -17.48 1.73 23.38
C GLY A 378 -17.56 2.99 22.55
N LYS A 379 -18.59 3.80 22.80
CA LYS A 379 -18.87 5.04 22.04
C LYS A 379 -17.80 6.12 22.14
N LYS A 380 -16.92 6.05 23.13
CA LYS A 380 -15.80 6.98 23.24
C LYS A 380 -14.68 6.67 22.26
N TRP A 381 -14.60 5.45 21.78
CA TRP A 381 -13.56 4.97 20.89
C TRP A 381 -13.94 4.93 19.42
N ILE A 382 -15.16 4.50 19.11
CA ILE A 382 -15.57 4.26 17.73
C ILE A 382 -16.83 5.05 17.35
N ARG A 383 -16.87 5.43 16.07
CA ARG A 383 -17.95 6.16 15.40
C ARG A 383 -18.75 5.22 14.51
N THR A 384 -18.97 4.00 14.89
CA THR A 384 -19.62 3.10 13.96
C THR A 384 -21.14 3.14 14.09
N ASP A 385 -21.78 2.51 13.15
CA ASP A 385 -23.20 2.22 13.05
C ASP A 385 -23.62 0.98 13.83
N ILE A 386 -22.70 0.36 14.56
CA ILE A 386 -23.02 -0.75 15.46
C ILE A 386 -23.57 -0.19 16.77
N GLY A 387 -24.78 -0.60 17.09
CA GLY A 387 -25.45 -0.14 18.30
C GLY A 387 -25.92 1.33 18.17
N ASP A 388 -25.62 2.13 19.17
CA ASP A 388 -26.10 3.51 19.29
C ASP A 388 -24.96 4.54 19.22
N TYR A 389 -23.97 4.22 18.47
CA TYR A 389 -22.86 5.14 18.22
C TYR A 389 -23.28 6.27 17.29
N ASP A 390 -22.46 7.31 17.21
CA ASP A 390 -22.63 8.38 16.25
C ASP A 390 -22.66 7.80 14.83
N ASN A 391 -23.60 8.22 14.04
CA ASN A 391 -23.65 7.81 12.65
C ASN A 391 -22.34 8.19 11.94
N PRO A 392 -21.83 7.31 11.08
CA PRO A 392 -20.69 7.67 10.25
C PRO A 392 -21.07 8.85 9.35
N GLY A 393 -20.12 9.76 9.17
CA GLY A 393 -20.27 10.87 8.23
C GLY A 393 -20.06 10.42 6.78
N PHE A 394 -20.06 11.40 5.90
CA PHE A 394 -19.91 11.18 4.46
C PHE A 394 -18.59 11.73 3.89
N ASP A 395 -17.86 12.47 4.71
CA ASP A 395 -16.54 12.97 4.32
C ASP A 395 -15.44 11.96 4.62
N ASP A 396 -14.24 12.23 4.12
CA ASP A 396 -13.11 11.33 4.26
C ASP A 396 -12.72 11.05 5.72
N LEU A 397 -12.99 11.98 6.65
CA LEU A 397 -12.58 11.86 8.06
C LEU A 397 -13.59 11.13 8.94
N THR A 398 -14.85 11.07 8.53
CA THR A 398 -15.92 10.53 9.39
C THR A 398 -16.61 9.30 8.79
N MET A 399 -16.26 8.92 7.56
CA MET A 399 -16.84 7.73 6.92
C MET A 399 -16.29 6.43 7.51
N SER A 400 -17.16 5.44 7.61
CA SER A 400 -16.76 4.06 7.92
C SER A 400 -16.33 3.34 6.63
N LEU A 401 -15.10 2.82 6.59
CA LEU A 401 -14.60 2.03 5.47
C LEU A 401 -15.07 0.58 5.59
N ALA A 402 -15.83 0.11 4.62
CA ALA A 402 -16.26 -1.29 4.55
C ALA A 402 -16.85 -1.85 5.88
N PHE A 403 -17.59 -1.05 6.63
CA PHE A 403 -18.11 -1.35 7.98
C PHE A 403 -17.03 -1.57 9.06
N LEU A 404 -15.79 -1.25 8.80
CA LEU A 404 -14.76 -1.29 9.84
C LEU A 404 -15.07 -0.26 10.93
N PRO A 405 -14.84 -0.62 12.21
CA PRO A 405 -15.02 0.34 13.31
C PRO A 405 -14.15 1.57 13.13
N ASP A 406 -14.77 2.72 12.88
CA ASP A 406 -14.06 3.99 12.70
C ASP A 406 -13.64 4.56 14.05
N LEU A 407 -12.33 4.71 14.27
CA LEU A 407 -11.77 5.19 15.52
C LEU A 407 -11.93 6.72 15.62
N LYS A 408 -12.38 7.20 16.78
CA LYS A 408 -12.56 8.63 17.07
C LYS A 408 -11.22 9.33 17.36
N THR A 409 -10.34 9.35 16.38
CA THR A 409 -9.01 9.97 16.50
C THR A 409 -9.08 11.49 16.71
N GLU A 410 -10.17 12.12 16.30
CA GLU A 410 -10.44 13.54 16.47
C GLU A 410 -10.97 13.90 17.87
N SER A 411 -11.41 12.93 18.67
CA SER A 411 -11.99 13.17 19.97
C SER A 411 -10.98 13.78 20.95
N LYS A 412 -11.42 14.80 21.67
CA LYS A 412 -10.67 15.45 22.76
C LYS A 412 -11.12 14.97 24.13
N ILE A 413 -11.99 13.96 24.19
CA ILE A 413 -12.55 13.42 25.41
C ILE A 413 -11.68 12.24 25.86
N PRO A 414 -11.19 12.22 27.11
CA PRO A 414 -10.51 11.06 27.66
C PRO A 414 -11.39 9.81 27.58
N SER A 415 -10.86 8.73 27.05
CA SER A 415 -11.65 7.54 26.72
C SER A 415 -11.49 6.38 27.71
N GLY A 416 -10.40 6.31 28.45
CA GLY A 416 -9.98 5.07 29.07
C GLY A 416 -9.59 4.03 28.01
N LEU A 417 -9.35 2.79 28.43
CA LEU A 417 -9.09 1.69 27.51
C LEU A 417 -10.40 1.22 26.85
N PRO A 418 -10.30 0.55 25.67
CA PRO A 418 -11.45 -0.12 25.09
C PRO A 418 -12.12 -1.07 26.10
N ASN A 419 -13.44 -1.10 26.15
CA ASN A 419 -14.15 -1.82 27.19
C ASN A 419 -13.85 -3.33 27.18
N PHE A 420 -13.70 -3.95 26.02
CA PHE A 420 -13.43 -5.39 25.93
C PHE A 420 -12.02 -5.80 26.39
N TYR A 421 -11.10 -4.83 26.56
CA TYR A 421 -9.77 -5.12 27.12
C TYR A 421 -9.84 -5.60 28.56
N GLN A 422 -10.94 -5.38 29.27
CA GLN A 422 -11.19 -5.98 30.59
C GLN A 422 -11.22 -7.52 30.55
N HIS A 423 -11.57 -8.09 29.40
CA HIS A 423 -11.61 -9.54 29.17
C HIS A 423 -10.42 -10.05 28.36
N LYS A 424 -9.37 -9.22 28.20
CA LYS A 424 -8.14 -9.54 27.48
C LYS A 424 -6.95 -9.43 28.44
N PRO A 425 -6.72 -10.45 29.27
CA PRO A 425 -5.72 -10.38 30.35
C PRO A 425 -4.28 -10.29 29.86
N ASP A 426 -4.02 -10.68 28.60
CA ASP A 426 -2.69 -10.65 28.00
C ASP A 426 -2.34 -9.29 27.36
N THR A 427 -3.26 -8.33 27.32
CA THR A 427 -2.97 -7.01 26.78
C THR A 427 -1.88 -6.28 27.59
N ASN A 428 -1.00 -5.57 26.89
CA ASN A 428 -0.03 -4.67 27.51
C ASN A 428 -0.55 -3.23 27.69
N ALA A 429 -1.79 -2.98 27.26
CA ALA A 429 -2.41 -1.67 27.41
C ALA A 429 -2.61 -1.32 28.88
N LYS A 430 -2.23 -0.10 29.24
CA LYS A 430 -2.38 0.44 30.61
C LYS A 430 -3.21 1.70 30.56
N VAL A 431 -4.07 1.88 31.56
CA VAL A 431 -4.84 3.11 31.72
C VAL A 431 -3.90 4.29 31.93
N MET A 432 -4.08 5.32 31.10
CA MET A 432 -3.33 6.56 31.17
C MET A 432 -4.28 7.72 31.49
N THR A 433 -3.89 8.56 32.43
CA THR A 433 -4.72 9.69 32.87
C THR A 433 -4.91 10.71 31.73
N ASN A 434 -6.15 11.07 31.46
CA ASN A 434 -6.55 12.07 30.46
C ASN A 434 -6.19 11.73 29.00
N PHE A 435 -5.89 10.48 28.67
CA PHE A 435 -5.64 10.09 27.28
C PHE A 435 -6.94 9.97 26.49
N THR A 436 -6.92 10.56 25.30
CA THR A 436 -7.92 10.39 24.25
C THR A 436 -7.59 9.14 23.40
N PRO A 437 -8.49 8.65 22.54
CA PRO A 437 -8.15 7.57 21.62
C PRO A 437 -6.88 7.83 20.79
N ARG A 438 -6.72 9.03 20.26
CA ARG A 438 -5.49 9.44 19.54
C ARG A 438 -4.25 9.29 20.42
N ASP A 439 -4.32 9.72 21.66
CA ASP A 439 -3.18 9.67 22.60
C ASP A 439 -2.77 8.21 22.88
N TYR A 440 -3.73 7.32 23.07
CA TYR A 440 -3.46 5.91 23.23
C TYR A 440 -2.82 5.30 21.98
N LEU A 441 -3.41 5.54 20.81
CA LEU A 441 -2.92 4.96 19.54
C LEU A 441 -1.50 5.42 19.21
N THR A 442 -1.23 6.71 19.32
CA THR A 442 0.11 7.25 19.04
C THR A 442 1.13 6.79 20.08
N HIS A 443 0.74 6.66 21.34
CA HIS A 443 1.59 6.11 22.39
C HIS A 443 1.91 4.64 22.12
N TRP A 444 0.92 3.81 21.86
CA TRP A 444 1.12 2.38 21.59
C TRP A 444 2.02 2.14 20.38
N LEU A 445 1.78 2.85 19.29
CA LEU A 445 2.60 2.73 18.08
C LEU A 445 4.03 3.20 18.31
N SER A 446 4.22 4.30 19.03
CA SER A 446 5.56 4.84 19.33
C SER A 446 6.37 3.93 20.28
N GLN A 447 5.72 3.13 21.13
CA GLN A 447 6.42 2.18 21.99
C GLN A 447 7.16 1.10 21.18
N TRP A 448 6.62 0.64 20.07
CA TRP A 448 7.32 -0.29 19.18
C TRP A 448 8.60 0.33 18.62
N VAL A 449 8.59 1.59 18.28
CA VAL A 449 9.77 2.34 17.84
C VAL A 449 10.79 2.46 18.97
N ARG A 450 10.35 2.84 20.16
CA ARG A 450 11.21 2.99 21.34
C ARG A 450 11.90 1.70 21.77
N ASP A 451 11.16 0.59 21.73
CA ASP A 451 11.62 -0.69 22.28
C ASP A 451 12.45 -1.49 21.26
N TYR A 452 12.19 -1.34 19.96
CA TYR A 452 12.82 -2.16 18.92
C TYR A 452 13.64 -1.38 17.90
N GLY A 453 13.54 -0.06 17.86
CA GLY A 453 14.23 0.75 16.86
C GLY A 453 13.63 0.67 15.46
N ILE A 454 12.31 0.57 15.38
CA ILE A 454 11.58 0.63 14.11
C ILE A 454 11.87 1.97 13.44
N ASP A 455 12.29 1.94 12.18
CA ASP A 455 12.85 3.11 11.48
C ASP A 455 11.79 4.01 10.87
N GLY A 456 10.58 3.51 10.67
CA GLY A 456 9.51 4.29 10.09
C GLY A 456 8.19 3.56 10.02
N PHE A 457 7.16 4.27 9.53
CA PHE A 457 5.83 3.74 9.28
C PHE A 457 5.39 3.97 7.84
N ARG A 458 4.74 2.98 7.28
CA ARG A 458 3.79 3.15 6.19
C ARG A 458 2.41 3.30 6.80
N VAL A 459 1.76 4.40 6.49
CA VAL A 459 0.48 4.79 7.10
C VAL A 459 -0.66 4.45 6.16
N ASP A 460 -1.48 3.50 6.59
CA ASP A 460 -2.71 3.11 5.89
C ASP A 460 -3.76 4.21 5.96
N THR A 461 -4.52 4.39 4.86
CA THR A 461 -5.67 5.30 4.80
C THR A 461 -5.41 6.71 5.37
N ALA A 462 -4.28 7.34 5.01
CA ALA A 462 -3.88 8.63 5.57
C ALA A 462 -4.93 9.74 5.41
N LYS A 463 -5.70 9.72 4.31
CA LYS A 463 -6.74 10.73 4.06
C LYS A 463 -7.95 10.62 5.01
N HIS A 464 -8.11 9.49 5.70
CA HIS A 464 -9.26 9.22 6.55
C HIS A 464 -9.05 9.59 8.03
N VAL A 465 -7.87 10.09 8.35
CA VAL A 465 -7.51 10.59 9.70
C VAL A 465 -7.05 12.03 9.58
N GLU A 466 -7.38 12.85 10.56
CA GLU A 466 -7.03 14.26 10.56
C GLU A 466 -5.50 14.47 10.58
N PRO A 467 -4.99 15.51 9.89
CA PRO A 467 -3.56 15.76 9.77
C PRO A 467 -2.83 15.95 11.09
N GLU A 468 -3.50 16.53 12.09
CA GLU A 468 -2.94 16.76 13.43
C GLU A 468 -2.60 15.45 14.14
N ALA A 469 -3.36 14.38 13.90
CA ALA A 469 -3.08 13.06 14.44
C ALA A 469 -1.78 12.48 13.85
N TRP A 470 -1.57 12.66 12.57
CA TRP A 470 -0.35 12.24 11.91
C TRP A 470 0.88 13.01 12.38
N GLN A 471 0.73 14.33 12.58
CA GLN A 471 1.81 15.14 13.15
C GLN A 471 2.16 14.70 14.57
N GLN A 472 1.17 14.40 15.40
CA GLN A 472 1.38 13.87 16.74
C GLN A 472 2.13 12.53 16.71
N LEU A 473 1.71 11.61 15.85
CA LEU A 473 2.38 10.33 15.66
C LEU A 473 3.83 10.51 15.22
N LYS A 474 4.07 11.34 14.21
CA LYS A 474 5.42 11.63 13.70
C LYS A 474 6.33 12.19 14.80
N ASN A 475 5.83 13.13 15.59
CA ASN A 475 6.61 13.75 16.68
C ASN A 475 6.98 12.72 17.74
N GLN A 476 6.00 11.91 18.20
CA GLN A 476 6.24 10.89 19.22
C GLN A 476 7.15 9.77 18.73
N ALA A 477 6.93 9.27 17.52
CA ALA A 477 7.76 8.23 16.93
C ALA A 477 9.19 8.71 16.67
N SER A 478 9.36 9.96 16.25
CA SER A 478 10.70 10.57 16.06
C SER A 478 11.47 10.67 17.37
N GLN A 479 10.81 11.08 18.46
CA GLN A 479 11.41 11.09 19.80
C GLN A 479 11.76 9.68 20.28
N ALA A 480 10.87 8.72 20.03
CA ALA A 480 11.08 7.31 20.39
C ALA A 480 12.30 6.72 19.67
N LEU A 481 12.46 6.97 18.36
CA LEU A 481 13.60 6.48 17.59
C LEU A 481 14.91 7.14 18.05
N ALA A 482 14.89 8.44 18.30
CA ALA A 482 16.07 9.14 18.84
C ALA A 482 16.47 8.56 20.19
N ALA A 483 15.52 8.26 21.08
CA ALA A 483 15.79 7.62 22.36
C ALA A 483 16.36 6.20 22.21
N TRP A 484 15.79 5.40 21.29
CA TRP A 484 16.33 4.07 21.01
C TRP A 484 17.77 4.13 20.48
N LYS A 485 18.07 5.02 19.54
CA LYS A 485 19.42 5.20 18.99
C LYS A 485 20.42 5.65 20.05
N ALA A 486 20.02 6.55 20.95
CA ALA A 486 20.84 6.99 22.07
C ALA A 486 21.15 5.84 23.06
N ALA A 487 20.18 4.96 23.30
CA ALA A 487 20.32 3.80 24.18
C ALA A 487 21.04 2.61 23.52
N ASN A 488 21.13 2.58 22.18
CA ASN A 488 21.71 1.48 21.42
C ASN A 488 22.75 1.96 20.38
N PRO A 489 23.82 2.65 20.81
CA PRO A 489 24.79 3.23 19.90
C PRO A 489 25.51 2.19 19.04
N ASP A 490 25.65 0.96 19.54
CA ASP A 490 26.30 -0.14 18.83
C ASP A 490 25.39 -0.88 17.86
N LYS A 491 24.06 -0.70 17.98
CA LYS A 491 23.07 -1.36 17.14
C LYS A 491 22.46 -0.44 16.08
N LYS A 492 22.48 0.87 16.30
CA LYS A 492 21.92 1.82 15.35
C LYS A 492 22.64 1.76 14.02
N LEU A 493 21.88 1.82 12.95
CA LEU A 493 22.40 1.78 11.59
C LEU A 493 23.02 3.12 11.17
N ASP A 494 22.37 4.21 11.53
CA ASP A 494 22.79 5.59 11.24
C ASP A 494 22.08 6.58 12.20
N ASN A 495 22.18 7.87 11.91
CA ASN A 495 21.48 8.92 12.63
C ASN A 495 20.28 9.47 11.87
N ALA A 496 19.80 8.77 10.85
CA ALA A 496 18.62 9.19 10.10
C ALA A 496 17.39 9.29 11.02
N PRO A 497 16.57 10.35 10.88
CA PRO A 497 15.34 10.49 11.66
C PRO A 497 14.31 9.46 11.26
N PHE A 498 13.27 9.32 12.09
CA PHE A 498 12.10 8.50 11.80
C PHE A 498 11.45 8.92 10.47
N TRP A 499 11.11 7.96 9.64
CA TRP A 499 10.54 8.21 8.32
C TRP A 499 9.09 7.73 8.22
N MET A 500 8.24 8.54 7.60
CA MET A 500 6.83 8.23 7.47
C MET A 500 6.35 8.43 6.03
N THR A 501 5.81 7.38 5.44
CA THR A 501 5.16 7.44 4.13
C THR A 501 3.67 7.14 4.28
N GLY A 502 2.83 7.77 3.46
CA GLY A 502 1.38 7.67 3.58
C GLY A 502 0.71 7.14 2.33
N GLU A 503 -0.36 6.38 2.55
CA GLU A 503 -1.29 6.01 1.52
C GLU A 503 -2.46 7.00 1.53
N SER A 504 -2.53 7.81 0.48
CA SER A 504 -3.72 8.58 0.12
C SER A 504 -4.12 8.16 -1.28
N TRP A 505 -5.22 7.44 -1.39
CA TRP A 505 -5.62 6.83 -2.65
C TRP A 505 -5.64 7.83 -3.79
N GLY A 506 -4.83 7.54 -4.83
CA GLY A 506 -4.69 8.38 -6.01
C GLY A 506 -3.70 9.52 -5.91
N HIS A 507 -2.94 9.63 -4.83
CA HIS A 507 -1.86 10.61 -4.73
C HIS A 507 -0.78 10.33 -5.79
N GLY A 508 -0.34 11.37 -6.46
CA GLY A 508 0.73 11.31 -7.46
C GLY A 508 1.95 12.10 -7.04
N VAL A 509 2.73 12.54 -8.03
CA VAL A 509 3.93 13.35 -7.80
C VAL A 509 3.54 14.81 -7.60
N MET A 510 3.15 15.15 -6.38
CA MET A 510 2.82 16.51 -5.95
C MET A 510 3.13 16.70 -4.48
N GLN A 511 3.51 17.91 -4.10
CA GLN A 511 3.71 18.27 -2.72
C GLN A 511 2.38 18.72 -2.11
N SER A 512 1.66 17.76 -1.53
CA SER A 512 0.37 17.98 -0.88
C SER A 512 0.53 18.43 0.57
N ASP A 513 -0.60 18.72 1.21
CA ASP A 513 -0.65 19.17 2.60
C ASP A 513 -0.14 18.14 3.61
N TYR A 514 -0.14 16.86 3.25
CA TYR A 514 0.42 15.78 4.07
C TYR A 514 1.89 16.03 4.46
N TYR A 515 2.68 16.60 3.56
CA TYR A 515 4.11 16.89 3.82
C TYR A 515 4.32 17.93 4.92
N ARG A 516 3.32 18.75 5.23
CA ARG A 516 3.35 19.70 6.35
C ARG A 516 2.89 19.08 7.69
N HIS A 517 2.42 17.83 7.66
CA HIS A 517 1.86 17.14 8.82
C HIS A 517 2.56 15.82 9.12
N GLY A 518 3.88 15.79 8.92
CA GLY A 518 4.74 14.69 9.36
C GLY A 518 5.09 13.66 8.29
N PHE A 519 4.51 13.72 7.10
CA PHE A 519 4.85 12.79 6.04
C PHE A 519 6.10 13.23 5.29
N ASP A 520 7.04 12.29 5.12
CA ASP A 520 8.29 12.47 4.36
C ASP A 520 8.12 12.08 2.89
N ALA A 521 7.17 11.21 2.61
CA ALA A 521 6.82 10.77 1.26
C ALA A 521 5.35 10.35 1.21
N MET A 522 4.77 10.38 0.02
CA MET A 522 3.46 9.79 -0.25
C MET A 522 3.60 8.71 -1.32
N ILE A 523 2.77 7.66 -1.24
CA ILE A 523 2.73 6.59 -2.23
C ILE A 523 2.24 7.17 -3.56
N ASN A 524 2.98 6.90 -4.63
CA ASN A 524 2.72 7.41 -5.97
C ASN A 524 1.88 6.42 -6.78
N PHE A 525 0.58 6.62 -6.82
CA PHE A 525 -0.38 5.77 -7.54
C PHE A 525 -0.34 5.95 -9.07
N ASP A 526 0.25 7.03 -9.57
CA ASP A 526 0.28 7.29 -11.01
C ASP A 526 1.35 6.48 -11.73
N TYR A 527 2.38 6.04 -11.02
CA TYR A 527 3.57 5.45 -11.64
C TYR A 527 3.31 4.12 -12.33
N GLN A 528 2.47 3.27 -11.76
CA GLN A 528 2.12 1.96 -12.32
C GLN A 528 1.64 2.06 -13.77
N GLU A 529 0.73 2.98 -14.06
CA GLU A 529 0.18 3.17 -15.40
C GLU A 529 1.13 3.93 -16.33
N GLN A 530 1.96 4.82 -15.80
CA GLN A 530 3.01 5.47 -16.57
C GLN A 530 4.04 4.44 -17.05
N ALA A 531 4.48 3.55 -16.17
CA ALA A 531 5.42 2.49 -16.50
C ALA A 531 4.82 1.47 -17.49
N ALA A 532 3.54 1.14 -17.35
CA ALA A 532 2.86 0.20 -18.25
C ALA A 532 2.91 0.64 -19.72
N LYS A 533 2.93 1.94 -19.97
CA LYS A 533 3.03 2.50 -21.33
C LYS A 533 4.43 2.43 -21.93
N ALA A 534 5.44 2.12 -21.13
CA ALA A 534 6.86 2.11 -21.51
C ALA A 534 7.48 0.69 -21.51
N VAL A 535 6.67 -0.36 -21.37
CA VAL A 535 7.18 -1.75 -21.31
C VAL A 535 7.90 -2.17 -22.59
N ASP A 536 7.46 -1.65 -23.74
CA ASP A 536 8.04 -1.96 -25.03
C ASP A 536 9.23 -1.05 -25.39
N CYS A 537 9.35 0.09 -24.74
CA CYS A 537 10.36 1.10 -25.06
C CYS A 537 10.77 1.91 -23.84
N LEU A 538 11.96 1.64 -23.31
CA LEU A 538 12.48 2.36 -22.13
C LEU A 538 12.56 3.86 -22.35
N ALA A 539 12.83 4.30 -23.58
CA ALA A 539 12.89 5.71 -23.95
C ALA A 539 11.57 6.46 -23.71
N ASP A 540 10.44 5.77 -23.67
CA ASP A 540 9.13 6.37 -23.40
C ASP A 540 9.00 6.87 -21.94
N MET A 541 9.90 6.44 -21.04
CA MET A 541 9.97 6.97 -19.67
C MET A 541 10.72 8.31 -19.56
N ASP A 542 11.42 8.74 -20.59
CA ASP A 542 12.33 9.89 -20.48
C ASP A 542 11.67 11.15 -19.92
N LEU A 543 10.54 11.53 -20.49
CA LEU A 543 9.81 12.73 -20.03
C LEU A 543 9.29 12.57 -18.60
N THR A 544 8.73 11.42 -18.28
CA THR A 544 8.25 11.12 -16.92
C THR A 544 9.38 11.22 -15.91
N TRP A 545 10.52 10.59 -16.20
CA TRP A 545 11.68 10.63 -15.32
C TRP A 545 12.29 12.02 -15.18
N GLN A 546 12.38 12.78 -16.28
CA GLN A 546 12.85 14.18 -16.21
C GLN A 546 11.96 15.03 -15.30
N GLN A 547 10.64 14.94 -15.46
CA GLN A 547 9.69 15.67 -14.65
C GLN A 547 9.72 15.25 -13.18
N MET A 548 9.83 13.96 -12.91
CA MET A 548 9.99 13.44 -11.55
C MET A 548 11.31 13.93 -10.93
N ALA A 549 12.41 13.80 -11.64
CA ALA A 549 13.73 14.25 -11.16
C ALA A 549 13.73 15.75 -10.82
N GLU A 550 13.05 16.57 -11.60
CA GLU A 550 12.92 18.01 -11.32
C GLU A 550 12.05 18.28 -10.08
N LYS A 551 10.85 17.72 -10.04
CA LYS A 551 9.91 17.94 -8.93
C LYS A 551 10.43 17.39 -7.59
N LEU A 552 11.07 16.23 -7.61
CA LEU A 552 11.54 15.54 -6.40
C LEU A 552 12.84 16.13 -5.82
N GLN A 553 13.32 17.28 -6.29
CA GLN A 553 14.36 18.04 -5.62
C GLN A 553 13.89 18.65 -4.28
N SER A 554 12.59 18.83 -4.08
CA SER A 554 12.00 19.49 -2.91
C SER A 554 11.14 18.58 -2.03
N PHE A 555 10.76 17.40 -2.48
CA PHE A 555 9.98 16.41 -1.73
C PHE A 555 10.23 15.00 -2.28
N ASN A 556 9.61 13.99 -1.66
CA ASN A 556 9.79 12.60 -2.06
C ASN A 556 8.45 11.89 -2.24
N VAL A 557 8.44 10.88 -3.09
CA VAL A 557 7.33 9.93 -3.24
C VAL A 557 7.84 8.50 -3.18
N LEU A 558 6.95 7.55 -2.94
CA LEU A 558 7.23 6.12 -3.01
C LEU A 558 6.49 5.55 -4.22
N SER A 559 7.23 5.30 -5.30
CA SER A 559 6.69 4.77 -6.56
C SER A 559 6.71 3.25 -6.58
N TYR A 560 5.72 2.64 -7.20
CA TYR A 560 5.58 1.19 -7.30
C TYR A 560 5.05 0.74 -8.66
N LEU A 561 5.31 -0.53 -9.01
CA LEU A 561 4.70 -1.20 -10.18
C LEU A 561 3.54 -2.08 -9.75
N SER A 562 3.69 -2.81 -8.65
CA SER A 562 2.68 -3.72 -8.12
C SER A 562 2.29 -3.33 -6.69
N SER A 563 1.05 -3.59 -6.32
CA SER A 563 0.57 -3.40 -4.97
C SER A 563 -0.50 -4.44 -4.61
N HIS A 564 -0.72 -4.60 -3.33
CA HIS A 564 -1.74 -5.49 -2.77
C HIS A 564 -3.19 -4.98 -2.94
N ASP A 565 -3.34 -3.72 -3.37
CA ASP A 565 -4.63 -3.03 -3.53
C ASP A 565 -4.94 -2.62 -4.97
N THR A 566 -4.00 -2.82 -5.89
CA THR A 566 -4.18 -2.52 -7.31
C THR A 566 -4.04 -3.77 -8.14
N ARG A 567 -2.85 -4.06 -8.64
CA ARG A 567 -2.58 -5.26 -9.44
C ARG A 567 -1.12 -5.67 -9.35
N LEU A 568 -0.79 -6.85 -9.81
CA LEU A 568 0.57 -7.26 -10.08
C LEU A 568 0.97 -6.81 -11.49
N PHE A 569 2.10 -6.12 -11.58
CA PHE A 569 2.68 -5.72 -12.85
C PHE A 569 3.51 -6.89 -13.40
N ARG A 570 3.01 -7.58 -14.41
CA ARG A 570 3.65 -8.76 -15.01
C ARG A 570 3.87 -8.60 -16.50
N GLU A 571 3.87 -7.36 -16.96
CA GLU A 571 4.22 -6.96 -18.31
C GLU A 571 5.73 -6.70 -18.41
N GLY A 572 6.32 -6.97 -19.56
CA GLY A 572 7.68 -6.56 -19.88
C GLY A 572 8.83 -7.38 -19.28
N GLY A 573 8.56 -8.42 -18.50
CA GLY A 573 9.61 -9.29 -17.93
C GLY A 573 10.71 -8.51 -17.18
N GLN A 574 11.95 -8.60 -17.69
CA GLN A 574 13.11 -7.88 -17.11
C GLN A 574 12.98 -6.35 -17.20
N ARG A 575 12.18 -5.82 -18.12
CA ARG A 575 11.92 -4.39 -18.25
C ARG A 575 11.31 -3.80 -16.99
N ALA A 576 10.54 -4.57 -16.25
CA ALA A 576 9.95 -4.11 -14.99
C ALA A 576 11.03 -3.64 -13.98
N ALA A 577 12.17 -4.34 -13.90
CA ALA A 577 13.27 -3.91 -13.04
C ALA A 577 13.83 -2.53 -13.45
N GLU A 578 13.99 -2.31 -14.74
CA GLU A 578 14.49 -1.06 -15.29
C GLU A 578 13.53 0.09 -15.01
N LEU A 579 12.25 -0.13 -15.26
CA LEU A 579 11.20 0.85 -15.05
C LEU A 579 11.09 1.28 -13.58
N LEU A 580 11.30 0.36 -12.64
CA LEU A 580 11.20 0.67 -11.21
C LEU A 580 12.52 1.19 -10.63
N LEU A 581 13.60 0.43 -10.80
CA LEU A 581 14.85 0.67 -10.08
C LEU A 581 15.67 1.84 -10.65
N LEU A 582 15.35 2.31 -11.84
CA LEU A 582 15.91 3.53 -12.41
C LEU A 582 15.02 4.77 -12.18
N ALA A 583 13.90 4.64 -11.49
CA ALA A 583 13.01 5.76 -11.21
C ALA A 583 13.61 6.76 -10.22
N PRO A 584 13.36 8.07 -10.40
CA PRO A 584 13.64 9.08 -9.36
C PRO A 584 12.75 8.89 -8.13
N GLY A 585 13.25 9.31 -6.97
CA GLY A 585 12.57 9.14 -5.70
C GLY A 585 12.67 7.73 -5.12
N SER A 586 12.06 7.49 -3.98
CA SER A 586 11.98 6.14 -3.38
C SER A 586 11.17 5.20 -4.24
N VAL A 587 11.51 3.93 -4.24
CA VAL A 587 10.81 2.89 -5.00
C VAL A 587 10.42 1.73 -4.09
N GLN A 588 9.30 1.09 -4.42
CA GLN A 588 8.78 -0.07 -3.72
C GLN A 588 8.78 -1.28 -4.63
N ILE A 589 9.48 -2.32 -4.23
CA ILE A 589 9.31 -3.66 -4.78
C ILE A 589 8.21 -4.35 -3.97
N TYR A 590 7.13 -4.74 -4.59
CA TYR A 590 6.16 -5.61 -3.94
C TYR A 590 6.66 -7.05 -4.04
N TYR A 591 6.66 -7.79 -2.93
CA TYR A 591 7.30 -9.12 -2.86
C TYR A 591 6.94 -9.99 -4.06
N GLY A 592 7.96 -10.56 -4.69
CA GLY A 592 7.82 -11.38 -5.87
C GLY A 592 7.74 -10.64 -7.21
N ASP A 593 7.88 -9.31 -7.24
CA ASP A 593 8.05 -8.59 -8.51
C ASP A 593 9.32 -9.07 -9.23
N GLU A 594 10.39 -9.30 -8.47
CA GLU A 594 11.68 -9.77 -8.96
C GLU A 594 11.68 -11.20 -9.48
N SER A 595 10.69 -11.97 -9.09
CA SER A 595 10.53 -13.38 -9.49
C SER A 595 9.29 -13.66 -10.33
N GLU A 596 8.62 -12.60 -10.78
CA GLU A 596 7.36 -12.68 -11.51
C GLU A 596 6.32 -13.57 -10.79
N ARG A 597 6.17 -13.36 -9.49
CA ARG A 597 5.21 -14.10 -8.66
C ARG A 597 3.82 -14.06 -9.30
N PRO A 598 3.21 -15.23 -9.56
CA PRO A 598 1.95 -15.30 -10.27
C PRO A 598 0.76 -14.85 -9.41
N PHE A 599 -0.32 -14.49 -10.07
CA PHE A 599 -1.62 -14.31 -9.41
C PHE A 599 -2.06 -15.62 -8.75
N GLY A 600 -2.65 -15.48 -7.56
CA GLY A 600 -3.25 -16.58 -6.83
C GLY A 600 -4.77 -16.67 -7.03
N PRO A 601 -5.41 -17.59 -6.28
CA PRO A 601 -6.87 -17.71 -6.26
C PRO A 601 -7.53 -16.44 -5.76
N THR A 602 -8.68 -16.09 -6.29
CA THR A 602 -9.37 -14.83 -5.97
C THR A 602 -10.75 -15.03 -5.35
N GLY A 603 -11.45 -16.10 -5.68
CA GLY A 603 -12.87 -16.14 -5.43
C GLY A 603 -13.57 -14.91 -6.00
N SER A 604 -14.50 -14.35 -5.25
CA SER A 604 -15.20 -13.12 -5.65
C SER A 604 -14.47 -11.82 -5.24
N ASP A 605 -13.22 -11.91 -4.75
CA ASP A 605 -12.37 -10.76 -4.44
C ASP A 605 -11.08 -10.78 -5.27
N PRO A 606 -11.01 -9.99 -6.36
CA PRO A 606 -9.84 -9.97 -7.24
C PRO A 606 -8.53 -9.59 -6.54
N LEU A 607 -8.59 -8.82 -5.44
CA LEU A 607 -7.38 -8.39 -4.72
C LEU A 607 -6.66 -9.57 -4.06
N GLN A 608 -7.37 -10.65 -3.72
CA GLN A 608 -6.73 -11.84 -3.15
C GLN A 608 -5.67 -12.44 -4.08
N GLY A 609 -5.86 -12.34 -5.40
CA GLY A 609 -4.90 -12.82 -6.38
C GLY A 609 -3.55 -12.09 -6.35
N THR A 610 -3.52 -10.84 -5.87
CA THR A 610 -2.28 -10.07 -5.70
C THR A 610 -1.48 -10.48 -4.45
N ARG A 611 -2.07 -11.32 -3.58
CA ARG A 611 -1.57 -11.71 -2.25
C ARG A 611 -1.20 -13.19 -2.19
N SER A 612 -0.83 -13.78 -3.32
CA SER A 612 -0.37 -15.16 -3.42
C SER A 612 0.94 -15.39 -2.66
N ASP A 613 1.24 -16.66 -2.39
CA ASP A 613 2.50 -17.01 -1.72
C ASP A 613 3.71 -16.73 -2.60
N MET A 614 4.84 -16.40 -1.96
CA MET A 614 6.11 -16.20 -2.66
C MET A 614 6.53 -17.47 -3.41
N ASN A 615 6.89 -17.31 -4.66
CA ASN A 615 7.29 -18.40 -5.56
C ASN A 615 8.79 -18.71 -5.48
N TRP A 616 9.26 -19.13 -4.30
CA TRP A 616 10.68 -19.35 -4.03
C TRP A 616 11.37 -20.31 -4.99
N GLN A 617 10.68 -21.33 -5.44
CA GLN A 617 11.22 -22.27 -6.40
C GLN A 617 11.58 -21.63 -7.75
N ASP A 618 10.85 -20.59 -8.14
CA ASP A 618 11.10 -19.87 -9.39
C ASP A 618 12.32 -18.95 -9.28
N VAL A 619 12.67 -18.49 -8.08
CA VAL A 619 13.81 -17.61 -7.83
C VAL A 619 15.13 -18.24 -8.27
N THR A 620 15.32 -19.54 -8.01
CA THR A 620 16.49 -20.31 -8.44
C THR A 620 16.23 -21.18 -9.67
N GLY A 621 14.99 -21.20 -10.15
CA GLY A 621 14.53 -21.97 -11.30
C GLY A 621 14.31 -21.08 -12.52
N LYS A 622 13.07 -21.10 -13.04
CA LYS A 622 12.72 -20.43 -14.31
C LYS A 622 12.91 -18.91 -14.31
N GLN A 623 12.91 -18.27 -13.14
CA GLN A 623 13.08 -16.81 -13.00
C GLN A 623 14.49 -16.40 -12.53
N ALA A 624 15.45 -17.31 -12.49
CA ALA A 624 16.78 -17.03 -11.99
C ALA A 624 17.47 -15.88 -12.73
N LEU A 625 17.32 -15.79 -14.04
CA LEU A 625 17.88 -14.70 -14.85
C LEU A 625 17.17 -13.37 -14.59
N THR A 626 15.85 -13.39 -14.41
CA THR A 626 15.06 -12.22 -14.08
C THR A 626 15.47 -11.68 -12.71
N VAL A 627 15.59 -12.54 -11.70
CA VAL A 627 16.05 -12.18 -10.36
C VAL A 627 17.46 -11.57 -10.42
N ALA A 628 18.37 -12.17 -11.18
CA ALA A 628 19.73 -11.63 -11.34
C ALA A 628 19.74 -10.23 -11.96
N HIS A 629 18.85 -9.97 -12.90
CA HIS A 629 18.68 -8.63 -13.49
C HIS A 629 18.21 -7.60 -12.45
N TRP A 630 17.20 -7.95 -11.64
CA TRP A 630 16.75 -7.11 -10.52
C TRP A 630 17.86 -6.87 -9.51
N GLN A 631 18.66 -7.87 -9.17
CA GLN A 631 19.78 -7.75 -8.23
C GLN A 631 20.83 -6.74 -8.72
N LEU A 632 21.22 -6.82 -9.99
CA LEU A 632 22.23 -5.91 -10.56
C LEU A 632 21.71 -4.45 -10.58
N LEU A 633 20.48 -4.23 -10.99
CA LEU A 633 19.89 -2.90 -10.97
C LEU A 633 19.67 -2.38 -9.54
N GLY A 634 19.25 -3.22 -8.62
CA GLY A 634 19.08 -2.86 -7.23
C GLY A 634 20.41 -2.50 -6.55
N GLN A 635 21.47 -3.26 -6.82
CA GLN A 635 22.82 -2.99 -6.32
C GLN A 635 23.38 -1.69 -6.91
N PHE A 636 23.17 -1.46 -8.21
CA PHE A 636 23.57 -0.20 -8.85
C PHE A 636 22.89 1.00 -8.21
N ARG A 637 21.56 0.92 -8.00
CA ARG A 637 20.80 1.97 -7.31
C ARG A 637 21.31 2.20 -5.88
N ALA A 638 21.59 1.14 -5.12
CA ALA A 638 22.08 1.25 -3.75
C ALA A 638 23.46 1.93 -3.67
N ARG A 639 24.29 1.79 -4.69
CA ARG A 639 25.62 2.44 -4.79
C ARG A 639 25.55 3.92 -5.16
N HIS A 640 24.49 4.34 -5.87
CA HIS A 640 24.44 5.64 -6.51
C HIS A 640 23.20 6.45 -6.09
N PRO A 641 23.34 7.35 -5.09
CA PRO A 641 22.26 8.27 -4.72
C PRO A 641 21.75 9.10 -5.88
N ALA A 642 22.57 9.35 -6.90
CA ALA A 642 22.18 10.07 -8.11
C ALA A 642 20.99 9.42 -8.84
N VAL A 643 20.77 8.11 -8.71
CA VAL A 643 19.64 7.44 -9.36
C VAL A 643 18.31 7.95 -8.82
N GLY A 644 18.16 8.03 -7.49
CA GLY A 644 16.93 8.51 -6.85
C GLY A 644 16.86 10.02 -6.68
N GLU A 645 18.00 10.70 -6.46
CA GLU A 645 18.06 12.12 -6.07
C GLU A 645 18.57 13.04 -7.18
N GLY A 646 19.19 12.48 -8.22
CA GLY A 646 19.86 13.26 -9.25
C GLY A 646 18.94 13.99 -10.20
N LYS A 647 19.38 15.17 -10.65
CA LYS A 647 18.81 15.83 -11.83
C LYS A 647 19.13 15.01 -13.08
N GLN A 648 18.20 14.94 -13.99
CA GLN A 648 18.35 14.17 -15.22
C GLN A 648 18.62 15.05 -16.42
N THR A 649 19.62 14.64 -17.20
CA THR A 649 19.89 15.17 -18.53
C THR A 649 19.82 14.04 -19.54
N THR A 650 18.95 14.13 -20.52
CA THR A 650 18.85 13.15 -21.59
C THR A 650 20.01 13.32 -22.57
N LEU A 651 20.60 12.20 -22.98
CA LEU A 651 21.69 12.19 -23.97
C LEU A 651 21.16 12.34 -25.39
N SER A 652 21.88 13.12 -26.20
CA SER A 652 21.66 13.12 -27.65
C SER A 652 22.43 11.96 -28.26
N MET A 653 21.72 10.89 -28.61
CA MET A 653 22.32 9.69 -29.19
C MET A 653 21.79 9.43 -30.60
N LYS A 654 22.67 8.94 -31.48
CA LYS A 654 22.29 8.48 -32.81
C LYS A 654 21.60 7.11 -32.76
N GLU A 655 22.08 6.26 -31.85
CA GLU A 655 21.63 4.91 -31.64
C GLU A 655 21.36 4.71 -30.15
N GLY A 656 20.21 4.12 -29.83
CA GLY A 656 19.82 3.88 -28.45
C GLY A 656 19.21 5.09 -27.74
N TYR A 657 19.09 4.97 -26.44
CA TYR A 657 18.58 5.97 -25.52
C TYR A 657 19.50 6.05 -24.30
N GLY A 658 19.65 7.20 -23.72
CA GLY A 658 20.45 7.33 -22.51
C GLY A 658 20.20 8.63 -21.77
N PHE A 659 20.58 8.62 -20.52
CA PHE A 659 20.52 9.80 -19.64
C PHE A 659 21.65 9.79 -18.61
N VAL A 660 21.93 10.96 -18.11
CA VAL A 660 22.85 11.20 -16.99
C VAL A 660 22.04 11.65 -15.79
N ARG A 661 22.35 11.14 -14.61
CA ARG A 661 21.92 11.71 -13.33
C ARG A 661 23.10 12.07 -12.48
N GLU A 662 22.98 13.22 -11.85
CA GLU A 662 24.03 13.77 -10.99
C GLU A 662 23.47 14.30 -9.68
N HIS A 663 24.09 13.94 -8.57
CA HIS A 663 23.78 14.41 -7.23
C HIS A 663 25.01 14.47 -6.37
N LYS A 664 25.38 15.68 -5.88
CA LYS A 664 26.52 15.90 -4.94
C LYS A 664 27.81 15.18 -5.33
N GLY A 665 28.16 15.25 -6.60
CA GLY A 665 29.38 14.65 -7.12
C GLY A 665 29.24 13.17 -7.54
N ASP A 666 28.16 12.50 -7.18
CA ASP A 666 27.82 11.20 -7.75
C ASP A 666 27.24 11.38 -9.15
N LYS A 667 27.85 10.75 -10.15
CA LYS A 667 27.44 10.82 -11.54
C LYS A 667 27.31 9.43 -12.12
N VAL A 668 26.15 9.16 -12.70
CA VAL A 668 25.87 7.92 -13.41
C VAL A 668 25.31 8.21 -14.77
N MET A 669 25.60 7.34 -15.71
CA MET A 669 25.06 7.36 -17.06
C MET A 669 24.40 6.02 -17.35
N VAL A 670 23.13 6.05 -17.67
CA VAL A 670 22.39 4.85 -18.08
C VAL A 670 22.19 4.94 -19.59
N VAL A 671 22.60 3.90 -20.29
CA VAL A 671 22.46 3.77 -21.75
C VAL A 671 21.71 2.51 -22.06
N TRP A 672 20.75 2.62 -22.92
CA TRP A 672 19.99 1.48 -23.44
C TRP A 672 20.13 1.43 -24.95
N ALA A 673 20.68 0.32 -25.45
CA ALA A 673 20.96 0.14 -26.85
C ALA A 673 19.70 0.07 -27.73
N GLY A 674 18.58 -0.30 -27.16
CA GLY A 674 17.33 -0.54 -27.86
C GLY A 674 16.89 -1.99 -27.83
N ASN A 675 15.74 -2.26 -28.42
CA ASN A 675 15.25 -3.65 -28.59
C ASN A 675 16.03 -4.36 -29.68
N GLN A 676 16.21 -5.67 -29.53
CA GLN A 676 16.76 -6.55 -30.58
C GLN A 676 15.71 -6.86 -31.65
#